data_22bb51743fef44ba04d6aa73b6656b8f
#
_entry.id   22bb51743fef44ba04d6aa73b6656b8f
#
_cell.length_a   1.000
_cell.length_b   1.000
_cell.length_c   1.000
_cell.angle_alpha   90.00
_cell.angle_beta   90.00
_cell.angle_gamma   90.00
#
_symmetry.space_group_name_H-M   'P 1'
#
loop_
_entity.id
_entity.type
_entity.pdbx_description
1 polymer ?
#
loop_
_entity_poly.entity_id
_entity_poly.type
_entity_poly.pdbx_seq_one_letter_code
_entity_poly.pdbx_strand_id
1 'polypeptide(L)'
;MQKIAKKEFTIALVGNPNTGKTTVFNALCGMRQRTGNYPGVTVEKRVGFIENDDYILELYDLPGLYSLRATSNDEKITLEVLTGRLDKSKKQDIILYILDASNLKRNFYLLLQLLELNIPVILVLTMIDIAEKKGIKIDLKELQKKLPIPIFAVNAKNHEDITRLKEGLIKSISNLENSRTNFDIKNYYPKNILEYYNHCLAQFHQFFANHHINFSLTYPDIFLCLTDQNEFLLYINDLLKENENHPQILQELKDFIAHIKEGSKEFMIFSNAQLIQARYKIIEQILKDVIKQEETQEKKTFTETLDSFLIHKIWGLMAFLLVMSIMFQSIYTWASPLMDWIESFFNFLKEWVSSSGLFSPLLESFINDGVIGGVGSVVVFVPQIAILFLFIAILEDSGYLARASFLMDKLLSWTGLNGRAFIPLISSFACAIPGIMSTRVISDDKVRTSTILIAPLMSCSARLPVYVLFIGTFIEPKYGALIAGLCLFAMHSIGLILAFFVSLVLNKKILKTPSITFIMELPEYHIPSFRNIYFRVIEAVKSFLKRAGTIIFAMSIVIWALTYFPHDEEAANKHIQPFMQELETLIRMEEEDLKNGNPFPERRIQIELLQKEIEKEMASFHLSNSYLGRMGKFIEPVFRPLGFDWKLSVGILAAFPAREVIISTLGIIYNVGEANEESESLRTKLLNEKFPDGTPVYTPLTAISLMVFFALCVQCMSTLAVIKKELGDWKYPVYVFLYMTSLAYIVALIVYQTGKWLFY
;
A
#
# COMPACT_ATOMS: atom_id res chain seq x y z
N MET A 1 15.41 -7.58 55.80
CA MET A 1 14.47 -8.37 55.00
C MET A 1 15.18 -8.74 53.69
N GLN A 2 15.60 -10.00 53.53
CA GLN A 2 16.13 -10.49 52.25
C GLN A 2 15.01 -10.37 51.20
N LYS A 3 15.24 -9.61 50.12
CA LYS A 3 14.36 -9.65 48.95
C LYS A 3 14.38 -11.07 48.39
N ILE A 4 13.34 -11.84 48.63
CA ILE A 4 13.13 -13.11 47.95
C ILE A 4 13.10 -12.80 46.45
N ALA A 5 14.00 -13.43 45.69
CA ALA A 5 14.03 -13.24 44.22
C ALA A 5 12.68 -13.74 43.66
N LYS A 6 11.93 -12.85 43.03
CA LYS A 6 10.65 -13.19 42.36
C LYS A 6 10.92 -14.16 41.23
N LYS A 7 10.05 -15.15 41.07
CA LYS A 7 10.13 -16.07 39.93
C LYS A 7 9.64 -15.41 38.66
N GLU A 8 10.37 -15.56 37.59
CA GLU A 8 10.05 -14.98 36.27
C GLU A 8 9.45 -16.07 35.37
N PHE A 9 8.35 -15.74 34.69
CA PHE A 9 7.70 -16.60 33.69
C PHE A 9 7.44 -15.82 32.40
N THR A 10 7.69 -16.48 31.28
CA THR A 10 7.42 -15.95 29.95
C THR A 10 6.11 -16.51 29.40
N ILE A 11 5.21 -15.63 29.02
CA ILE A 11 3.87 -15.97 28.55
C ILE A 11 3.69 -15.47 27.12
N ALA A 12 3.44 -16.38 26.17
CA ALA A 12 3.10 -16.02 24.79
C ALA A 12 1.60 -15.81 24.64
N LEU A 13 1.15 -14.60 24.27
CA LEU A 13 -0.22 -14.37 23.84
C LEU A 13 -0.39 -14.78 22.38
N VAL A 14 -1.20 -15.77 22.15
CA VAL A 14 -1.49 -16.35 20.84
C VAL A 14 -2.99 -16.29 20.56
N GLY A 15 -3.39 -16.13 19.33
CA GLY A 15 -4.80 -16.16 18.91
C GLY A 15 -4.93 -15.89 17.44
N ASN A 16 -6.10 -16.19 16.89
CA ASN A 16 -6.41 -15.86 15.53
C ASN A 16 -6.46 -14.33 15.35
N PRO A 17 -6.25 -13.79 14.13
CA PRO A 17 -6.53 -12.40 13.87
C PRO A 17 -7.96 -12.01 14.29
N ASN A 18 -8.13 -10.81 14.82
CA ASN A 18 -9.41 -10.22 15.24
C ASN A 18 -10.12 -10.90 16.46
N THR A 19 -9.44 -11.75 17.21
CA THR A 19 -9.98 -12.34 18.45
C THR A 19 -9.94 -11.43 19.68
N GLY A 20 -9.54 -10.16 19.52
CA GLY A 20 -9.39 -9.23 20.64
C GLY A 20 -8.08 -9.40 21.44
N LYS A 21 -7.08 -10.11 20.90
CA LYS A 21 -5.80 -10.41 21.54
C LYS A 21 -5.10 -9.14 22.07
N THR A 22 -4.88 -8.15 21.23
CA THR A 22 -4.22 -6.88 21.61
C THR A 22 -5.06 -6.09 22.62
N THR A 23 -6.39 -6.21 22.59
CA THR A 23 -7.27 -5.58 23.59
C THR A 23 -7.08 -6.22 24.97
N VAL A 24 -7.02 -7.55 25.03
CA VAL A 24 -6.74 -8.29 26.28
C VAL A 24 -5.33 -7.97 26.78
N PHE A 25 -4.33 -7.96 25.90
CA PHE A 25 -2.95 -7.59 26.23
C PHE A 25 -2.88 -6.20 26.87
N ASN A 26 -3.47 -5.19 26.20
CA ASN A 26 -3.48 -3.81 26.72
C ASN A 26 -4.21 -3.69 28.07
N ALA A 27 -5.30 -4.43 28.25
CA ALA A 27 -6.06 -4.46 29.49
C ALA A 27 -5.28 -5.13 30.63
N LEU A 28 -4.51 -6.19 30.33
CA LEU A 28 -3.68 -6.90 31.31
C LEU A 28 -2.45 -6.09 31.74
N CYS A 29 -1.74 -5.46 30.80
CA CYS A 29 -0.45 -4.81 31.07
C CYS A 29 -0.57 -3.31 31.37
N GLY A 30 -1.66 -2.65 30.96
CA GLY A 30 -1.84 -1.21 31.12
C GLY A 30 -0.70 -0.41 30.46
N MET A 31 -0.12 0.55 31.20
CA MET A 31 1.01 1.36 30.72
C MET A 31 2.40 0.68 30.85
N ARG A 32 2.49 -0.50 31.41
CA ARG A 32 3.73 -1.26 31.58
C ARG A 32 4.08 -2.09 30.36
N GLN A 33 4.35 -1.43 29.24
CA GLN A 33 4.66 -2.06 27.96
C GLN A 33 5.97 -1.52 27.38
N ARG A 34 6.68 -2.39 26.66
CA ARG A 34 7.85 -2.03 25.85
C ARG A 34 7.59 -2.45 24.40
N THR A 35 7.86 -1.56 23.47
CA THR A 35 7.75 -1.82 22.03
C THR A 35 9.14 -1.85 21.41
N GLY A 36 9.36 -2.73 20.46
CA GLY A 36 10.60 -2.87 19.69
C GLY A 36 10.34 -3.68 18.43
N ASN A 37 11.39 -4.11 17.74
CA ASN A 37 11.25 -5.05 16.64
C ASN A 37 11.92 -6.38 17.00
N TYR A 38 11.44 -7.47 16.42
CA TYR A 38 12.14 -8.74 16.51
C TYR A 38 13.49 -8.65 15.77
N PRO A 39 14.55 -9.33 16.26
CA PRO A 39 15.88 -9.26 15.63
C PRO A 39 15.85 -9.66 14.16
N GLY A 40 16.39 -8.80 13.29
CA GLY A 40 16.52 -9.07 11.85
C GLY A 40 15.27 -8.90 11.01
N VAL A 41 14.14 -8.47 11.59
CA VAL A 41 12.85 -8.33 10.87
C VAL A 41 12.13 -7.03 11.25
N THR A 42 11.21 -6.60 10.39
CA THR A 42 10.43 -5.36 10.58
C THR A 42 9.16 -5.55 11.41
N VAL A 43 8.98 -6.73 12.04
CA VAL A 43 7.79 -7.07 12.83
C VAL A 43 7.90 -6.50 14.24
N GLU A 44 6.86 -5.81 14.67
CA GLU A 44 6.80 -5.15 15.97
C GLU A 44 6.70 -6.18 17.10
N LYS A 45 7.60 -6.07 18.07
CA LYS A 45 7.60 -6.85 19.31
C LYS A 45 6.98 -6.01 20.42
N ARG A 46 5.92 -6.50 21.05
CA ARG A 46 5.28 -5.88 22.21
C ARG A 46 5.43 -6.77 23.42
N VAL A 47 6.01 -6.24 24.45
CA VAL A 47 6.23 -6.96 25.72
C VAL A 47 5.59 -6.19 26.86
N GLY A 48 4.75 -6.86 27.63
CA GLY A 48 4.09 -6.32 28.80
C GLY A 48 4.51 -7.04 30.07
N PHE A 49 4.31 -6.42 31.23
CA PHE A 49 4.70 -6.97 32.51
C PHE A 49 3.53 -6.96 33.49
N ILE A 50 3.30 -8.10 34.13
CA ILE A 50 2.40 -8.24 35.28
C ILE A 50 3.25 -8.66 36.47
N GLU A 51 3.19 -7.93 37.58
CA GLU A 51 4.00 -8.16 38.77
C GLU A 51 3.11 -8.30 40.00
N ASN A 52 3.39 -9.31 40.82
CA ASN A 52 2.85 -9.44 42.16
C ASN A 52 4.01 -9.68 43.16
N ASP A 53 3.67 -10.09 44.39
CA ASP A 53 4.68 -10.29 45.44
C ASP A 53 5.64 -11.43 45.14
N ASP A 54 5.18 -12.50 44.47
CA ASP A 54 5.93 -13.77 44.27
C ASP A 54 6.45 -13.91 42.83
N TYR A 55 5.76 -13.32 41.81
CA TYR A 55 5.99 -13.58 40.39
C TYR A 55 6.16 -12.31 39.56
N ILE A 56 6.97 -12.41 38.51
CA ILE A 56 7.05 -11.46 37.41
C ILE A 56 6.66 -12.23 36.15
N LEU A 57 5.56 -11.80 35.49
CA LEU A 57 5.07 -12.39 34.26
C LEU A 57 5.42 -11.48 33.10
N GLU A 58 6.23 -11.95 32.17
CA GLU A 58 6.62 -11.27 30.94
C GLU A 58 5.69 -11.74 29.81
N LEU A 59 4.78 -10.89 29.33
CA LEU A 59 3.78 -11.22 28.32
C LEU A 59 4.24 -10.72 26.95
N TYR A 60 4.27 -11.61 25.98
CA TYR A 60 4.61 -11.34 24.59
C TYR A 60 3.37 -11.32 23.72
N ASP A 61 2.99 -10.14 23.15
CA ASP A 61 1.90 -10.05 22.16
C ASP A 61 2.43 -10.49 20.79
N LEU A 62 2.11 -11.73 20.39
CA LEU A 62 2.56 -12.30 19.14
C LEU A 62 1.60 -11.97 17.99
N PRO A 63 2.05 -11.85 16.74
CA PRO A 63 1.20 -11.76 15.58
C PRO A 63 0.13 -12.87 15.54
N GLY A 64 -1.05 -12.56 14.96
CA GLY A 64 -2.14 -13.54 14.87
C GLY A 64 -1.82 -14.68 13.92
N LEU A 65 -2.24 -15.91 14.28
CA LEU A 65 -2.09 -17.13 13.49
C LEU A 65 -3.46 -17.75 13.22
N TYR A 66 -3.60 -18.38 12.05
CA TYR A 66 -4.73 -19.31 11.80
C TYR A 66 -4.36 -20.77 12.01
N SER A 67 -3.10 -21.09 11.85
CA SER A 67 -2.53 -22.43 12.07
C SER A 67 -1.03 -22.34 12.32
N LEU A 68 -0.40 -23.39 12.80
CA LEU A 68 1.07 -23.47 12.90
C LEU A 68 1.77 -23.67 11.55
N ARG A 69 1.04 -23.59 10.44
CA ARG A 69 1.58 -23.48 9.09
C ARG A 69 1.72 -22.01 8.77
N ALA A 70 2.93 -21.47 8.88
CA ALA A 70 3.22 -20.07 8.59
C ALA A 70 3.11 -19.79 7.10
N THR A 71 2.20 -18.91 6.71
CA THR A 71 2.01 -18.45 5.33
C THR A 71 2.54 -17.03 5.11
N SER A 72 2.88 -16.34 6.19
CA SER A 72 3.44 -14.98 6.17
C SER A 72 4.65 -14.87 7.09
N ASN A 73 5.46 -13.82 6.88
CA ASN A 73 6.61 -13.54 7.74
C ASN A 73 6.20 -13.31 9.21
N ASP A 74 5.05 -12.67 9.45
CA ASP A 74 4.54 -12.43 10.79
C ASP A 74 4.17 -13.74 11.49
N GLU A 75 3.49 -14.65 10.77
CA GLU A 75 3.14 -15.99 11.26
C GLU A 75 4.39 -16.83 11.53
N LYS A 76 5.43 -16.71 10.69
CA LYS A 76 6.70 -17.40 10.86
C LYS A 76 7.40 -16.98 12.15
N ILE A 77 7.45 -15.69 12.46
CA ILE A 77 8.02 -15.18 13.71
C ILE A 77 7.28 -15.74 14.92
N THR A 78 5.94 -15.77 14.87
CA THR A 78 5.16 -16.35 15.96
C THR A 78 5.51 -17.82 16.17
N LEU A 79 5.64 -18.60 15.11
CA LEU A 79 6.05 -20.00 15.18
C LEU A 79 7.46 -20.16 15.75
N GLU A 80 8.42 -19.33 15.32
CA GLU A 80 9.81 -19.34 15.80
C GLU A 80 9.92 -18.99 17.29
N VAL A 81 9.10 -18.03 17.76
CA VAL A 81 9.02 -17.69 19.21
C VAL A 81 8.42 -18.83 20.01
N LEU A 82 7.30 -19.41 19.56
CA LEU A 82 6.62 -20.51 20.25
C LEU A 82 7.50 -21.78 20.35
N THR A 83 8.25 -22.05 19.31
CA THR A 83 9.15 -23.22 19.25
C THR A 83 10.54 -22.95 19.85
N GLY A 84 10.80 -21.71 20.32
CA GLY A 84 12.11 -21.32 20.89
C GLY A 84 13.24 -21.22 19.87
N ARG A 85 12.91 -21.01 18.57
CA ARG A 85 13.87 -20.97 17.47
C ARG A 85 14.51 -19.59 17.31
N LEU A 86 13.77 -18.53 17.59
CA LEU A 86 14.27 -17.15 17.42
C LEU A 86 15.30 -16.76 18.49
N ASP A 87 15.14 -17.28 19.71
CA ASP A 87 16.04 -17.05 20.86
C ASP A 87 16.10 -18.31 21.71
N LYS A 88 17.16 -19.10 21.53
CA LYS A 88 17.38 -20.37 22.25
C LYS A 88 17.39 -20.20 23.78
N SER A 89 17.61 -18.97 24.27
CA SER A 89 17.67 -18.65 25.70
C SER A 89 16.33 -18.35 26.36
N LYS A 90 15.26 -18.09 25.55
CA LYS A 90 13.93 -17.69 26.06
C LYS A 90 12.81 -18.57 25.47
N LYS A 91 12.76 -19.83 25.87
CA LYS A 91 11.60 -20.69 25.56
C LYS A 91 10.39 -20.17 26.33
N GLN A 92 9.22 -20.14 25.69
CA GLN A 92 7.99 -19.73 26.35
C GLN A 92 7.55 -20.78 27.38
N ASP A 93 7.22 -20.33 28.59
CA ASP A 93 6.81 -21.23 29.67
C ASP A 93 5.33 -21.59 29.57
N ILE A 94 4.49 -20.63 29.09
CA ILE A 94 3.04 -20.75 29.03
C ILE A 94 2.51 -20.08 27.77
N ILE A 95 1.47 -20.65 27.16
CA ILE A 95 0.70 -20.07 26.09
C ILE A 95 -0.63 -19.55 26.64
N LEU A 96 -0.90 -18.27 26.51
CA LEU A 96 -2.20 -17.66 26.75
C LEU A 96 -2.94 -17.56 25.42
N TYR A 97 -3.83 -18.51 25.15
CA TYR A 97 -4.55 -18.57 23.90
C TYR A 97 -5.86 -17.80 23.94
N ILE A 98 -5.96 -16.75 23.10
CA ILE A 98 -7.15 -15.87 23.00
C ILE A 98 -8.04 -16.36 21.87
N LEU A 99 -9.26 -16.77 22.22
CA LEU A 99 -10.21 -17.41 21.34
C LEU A 99 -11.53 -16.62 21.27
N ASP A 100 -11.99 -16.31 20.06
CA ASP A 100 -13.30 -15.69 19.82
C ASP A 100 -14.42 -16.72 20.02
N ALA A 101 -15.26 -16.48 21.02
CA ALA A 101 -16.38 -17.32 21.38
C ALA A 101 -17.47 -17.40 20.30
N SER A 102 -17.57 -16.39 19.44
CA SER A 102 -18.54 -16.36 18.34
C SER A 102 -18.15 -17.26 17.16
N ASN A 103 -16.86 -17.71 17.09
CA ASN A 103 -16.29 -18.53 16.02
C ASN A 103 -15.53 -19.75 16.55
N LEU A 104 -16.12 -20.48 17.51
CA LEU A 104 -15.46 -21.56 18.21
C LEU A 104 -14.83 -22.62 17.31
N LYS A 105 -15.60 -23.22 16.38
CA LYS A 105 -15.12 -24.33 15.54
C LYS A 105 -13.82 -23.98 14.78
N ARG A 106 -13.73 -22.76 14.27
CA ARG A 106 -12.56 -22.32 13.51
C ARG A 106 -11.35 -22.07 14.41
N ASN A 107 -11.57 -21.40 15.53
CA ASN A 107 -10.49 -21.03 16.44
C ASN A 107 -9.94 -22.25 17.20
N PHE A 108 -10.75 -23.27 17.40
CA PHE A 108 -10.31 -24.54 17.98
C PHE A 108 -9.27 -25.28 17.15
N TYR A 109 -9.20 -25.02 15.84
CA TYR A 109 -8.19 -25.66 14.98
C TYR A 109 -6.76 -25.30 15.41
N LEU A 110 -6.51 -24.02 15.69
CA LEU A 110 -5.20 -23.58 16.22
C LEU A 110 -5.01 -24.06 17.67
N LEU A 111 -6.04 -24.04 18.51
CA LEU A 111 -5.96 -24.55 19.88
C LEU A 111 -5.46 -26.00 19.93
N LEU A 112 -5.99 -26.89 19.07
CA LEU A 112 -5.54 -28.28 18.99
C LEU A 112 -4.05 -28.37 18.67
N GLN A 113 -3.57 -27.56 17.72
CA GLN A 113 -2.16 -27.53 17.34
C GLN A 113 -1.25 -27.01 18.47
N LEU A 114 -1.72 -26.03 19.25
CA LEU A 114 -0.98 -25.50 20.40
C LEU A 114 -0.89 -26.54 21.53
N LEU A 115 -1.94 -27.31 21.75
CA LEU A 115 -1.94 -28.40 22.73
C LEU A 115 -0.97 -29.54 22.35
N GLU A 116 -0.70 -29.72 21.07
CA GLU A 116 0.29 -30.68 20.56
C GLU A 116 1.76 -30.25 20.82
N LEU A 117 2.05 -28.97 21.12
CA LEU A 117 3.40 -28.45 21.37
C LEU A 117 3.98 -28.83 22.74
N ASN A 118 3.21 -29.48 23.63
CA ASN A 118 3.61 -29.81 24.99
C ASN A 118 4.00 -28.59 25.84
N ILE A 119 3.50 -27.41 25.52
CA ILE A 119 3.60 -26.19 26.32
C ILE A 119 2.28 -26.02 27.06
N PRO A 120 2.26 -25.67 28.36
CA PRO A 120 1.04 -25.39 29.08
C PRO A 120 0.19 -24.31 28.42
N VAL A 121 -1.09 -24.57 28.16
CA VAL A 121 -2.02 -23.65 27.52
C VAL A 121 -3.09 -23.18 28.50
N ILE A 122 -3.31 -21.89 28.57
CA ILE A 122 -4.44 -21.25 29.25
C ILE A 122 -5.38 -20.69 28.21
N LEU A 123 -6.64 -21.05 28.23
CA LEU A 123 -7.64 -20.62 27.25
C LEU A 123 -8.43 -19.40 27.77
N VAL A 124 -8.46 -18.33 26.97
CA VAL A 124 -9.29 -17.15 27.22
C VAL A 124 -10.33 -17.01 26.13
N LEU A 125 -11.60 -17.12 26.49
CA LEU A 125 -12.74 -16.89 25.61
C LEU A 125 -13.10 -15.40 25.64
N THR A 126 -13.07 -14.76 24.49
CA THR A 126 -13.46 -13.37 24.29
C THR A 126 -14.73 -13.26 23.45
N MET A 127 -15.28 -12.07 23.28
CA MET A 127 -16.47 -11.81 22.44
C MET A 127 -17.70 -12.66 22.82
N ILE A 128 -17.89 -12.94 24.09
CA ILE A 128 -19.02 -13.73 24.62
C ILE A 128 -20.32 -12.99 24.35
N ASP A 129 -20.34 -11.68 24.48
CA ASP A 129 -21.47 -10.80 24.16
C ASP A 129 -21.91 -10.92 22.70
N ILE A 130 -20.99 -11.15 21.79
CA ILE A 130 -21.27 -11.38 20.37
C ILE A 130 -21.79 -12.80 20.15
N ALA A 131 -21.21 -13.79 20.83
CA ALA A 131 -21.68 -15.19 20.76
C ALA A 131 -23.15 -15.32 21.29
N GLU A 132 -23.47 -14.69 22.41
CA GLU A 132 -24.82 -14.67 22.97
C GLU A 132 -25.83 -13.99 22.03
N LYS A 133 -25.45 -12.86 21.41
CA LYS A 133 -26.29 -12.21 20.38
C LYS A 133 -26.54 -13.10 19.15
N LYS A 134 -25.63 -14.00 18.83
CA LYS A 134 -25.78 -15.02 17.76
C LYS A 134 -26.51 -16.27 18.21
N GLY A 135 -27.06 -16.28 19.43
CA GLY A 135 -27.77 -17.44 19.98
C GLY A 135 -26.83 -18.60 20.36
N ILE A 136 -25.53 -18.37 20.45
CA ILE A 136 -24.53 -19.38 20.81
C ILE A 136 -24.34 -19.33 22.35
N LYS A 137 -24.84 -20.31 23.05
CA LYS A 137 -24.58 -20.47 24.48
C LYS A 137 -23.51 -21.53 24.70
N ILE A 138 -22.45 -21.18 25.42
CA ILE A 138 -21.31 -22.04 25.69
C ILE A 138 -21.39 -22.55 27.11
N ASP A 139 -21.43 -23.86 27.26
CA ASP A 139 -21.37 -24.50 28.57
C ASP A 139 -19.90 -24.65 29.00
N LEU A 140 -19.43 -23.67 29.79
CA LEU A 140 -18.04 -23.64 30.26
C LEU A 140 -17.70 -24.86 31.15
N LYS A 141 -18.67 -25.41 31.88
CA LYS A 141 -18.44 -26.59 32.74
C LYS A 141 -18.22 -27.85 31.92
N GLU A 142 -19.01 -28.03 30.86
CA GLU A 142 -18.83 -29.16 29.95
C GLU A 142 -17.54 -28.99 29.11
N LEU A 143 -17.21 -27.77 28.71
CA LEU A 143 -15.95 -27.51 28.03
C LEU A 143 -14.74 -27.84 28.92
N GLN A 144 -14.77 -27.46 30.19
CA GLN A 144 -13.68 -27.72 31.14
C GLN A 144 -13.54 -29.21 31.50
N LYS A 145 -14.62 -30.01 31.44
CA LYS A 145 -14.55 -31.48 31.59
C LYS A 145 -13.84 -32.12 30.37
N LYS A 146 -14.14 -31.66 29.16
CA LYS A 146 -13.57 -32.20 27.93
C LYS A 146 -12.14 -31.69 27.65
N LEU A 147 -11.83 -30.47 28.09
CA LEU A 147 -10.51 -29.86 28.04
C LEU A 147 -10.07 -29.48 29.45
N PRO A 148 -9.34 -30.35 30.17
CA PRO A 148 -8.87 -30.08 31.54
C PRO A 148 -7.68 -29.07 31.53
N ILE A 149 -7.87 -27.92 30.92
CA ILE A 149 -6.96 -26.77 30.93
C ILE A 149 -7.68 -25.60 31.62
N PRO A 150 -6.96 -24.62 32.17
CA PRO A 150 -7.58 -23.41 32.71
C PRO A 150 -8.34 -22.64 31.61
N ILE A 151 -9.63 -22.34 31.84
CA ILE A 151 -10.50 -21.64 30.90
C ILE A 151 -11.09 -20.42 31.58
N PHE A 152 -10.92 -19.24 30.95
CA PHE A 152 -11.47 -17.96 31.43
C PHE A 152 -12.36 -17.35 30.37
N ALA A 153 -13.55 -16.92 30.75
CA ALA A 153 -14.49 -16.18 29.92
C ALA A 153 -14.38 -14.71 30.30
N VAL A 154 -14.00 -13.84 29.31
CA VAL A 154 -13.57 -12.47 29.59
C VAL A 154 -14.16 -11.50 28.56
N ASN A 155 -14.79 -10.44 29.07
CA ASN A 155 -15.01 -9.22 28.25
C ASN A 155 -13.86 -8.25 28.53
N ALA A 156 -12.98 -8.04 27.54
CA ALA A 156 -11.79 -7.20 27.68
C ALA A 156 -12.09 -5.71 28.01
N LYS A 157 -13.34 -5.27 27.87
CA LYS A 157 -13.81 -3.94 28.25
C LYS A 157 -14.26 -3.85 29.70
N ASN A 158 -14.47 -5.00 30.38
CA ASN A 158 -14.90 -5.08 31.77
C ASN A 158 -13.71 -5.24 32.69
N HIS A 159 -13.51 -4.27 33.59
CA HIS A 159 -12.38 -4.25 34.54
C HIS A 159 -12.41 -5.45 35.52
N GLU A 160 -13.59 -5.88 35.95
CA GLU A 160 -13.73 -7.02 36.86
C GLU A 160 -13.26 -8.32 36.22
N ASP A 161 -13.59 -8.53 34.93
CA ASP A 161 -13.19 -9.73 34.21
C ASP A 161 -11.67 -9.77 34.01
N ILE A 162 -11.04 -8.61 33.73
CA ILE A 162 -9.60 -8.51 33.62
C ILE A 162 -8.90 -8.78 34.96
N THR A 163 -9.47 -8.29 36.07
CA THR A 163 -8.92 -8.55 37.40
C THR A 163 -9.02 -10.05 37.75
N ARG A 164 -10.16 -10.69 37.48
CA ARG A 164 -10.31 -12.14 37.62
C ARG A 164 -9.36 -12.95 36.76
N LEU A 165 -9.12 -12.49 35.53
CA LEU A 165 -8.16 -13.13 34.65
C LEU A 165 -6.71 -13.01 35.21
N LYS A 166 -6.31 -11.87 35.75
CA LYS A 166 -4.98 -11.68 36.37
C LYS A 166 -4.79 -12.62 37.55
N GLU A 167 -5.74 -12.68 38.47
CA GLU A 167 -5.72 -13.55 39.63
C GLU A 167 -5.70 -15.02 39.21
N GLY A 168 -6.55 -15.36 38.22
CA GLY A 168 -6.62 -16.70 37.67
C GLY A 168 -5.35 -17.15 36.98
N LEU A 169 -4.66 -16.27 36.28
CA LEU A 169 -3.34 -16.52 35.65
C LEU A 169 -2.31 -16.87 36.74
N ILE A 170 -2.18 -16.04 37.76
CA ILE A 170 -1.24 -16.27 38.87
C ILE A 170 -1.51 -17.59 39.56
N LYS A 171 -2.79 -17.91 39.86
CA LYS A 171 -3.18 -19.18 40.47
C LYS A 171 -2.91 -20.36 39.54
N SER A 172 -3.14 -20.23 38.26
CA SER A 172 -2.87 -21.31 37.29
C SER A 172 -1.38 -21.60 37.18
N ILE A 173 -0.50 -20.57 37.23
CA ILE A 173 0.94 -20.72 37.24
C ILE A 173 1.46 -21.44 38.47
N SER A 174 0.95 -21.10 39.66
CA SER A 174 1.31 -21.80 40.90
C SER A 174 0.86 -23.28 40.92
N ASN A 175 -0.26 -23.59 40.24
CA ASN A 175 -0.72 -24.96 40.09
C ASN A 175 0.08 -25.77 39.06
N LEU A 176 0.56 -25.11 37.97
CA LEU A 176 1.40 -25.76 36.97
C LEU A 176 2.78 -26.13 37.50
N GLU A 177 3.31 -25.40 38.50
CA GLU A 177 4.52 -25.80 39.22
C GLU A 177 4.30 -27.12 40.05
N ASN A 178 3.09 -27.32 40.57
CA ASN A 178 2.79 -28.45 41.46
C ASN A 178 2.22 -29.68 40.75
N SER A 179 1.65 -29.53 39.56
CA SER A 179 1.07 -30.64 38.80
C SER A 179 1.11 -30.34 37.29
N ARG A 180 1.92 -31.12 36.56
CA ARG A 180 1.80 -31.16 35.09
C ARG A 180 0.46 -31.78 34.74
N THR A 181 -0.50 -30.99 34.30
CA THR A 181 -1.78 -31.48 33.76
C THR A 181 -1.50 -32.29 32.50
N ASN A 182 -1.52 -33.60 32.57
CA ASN A 182 -1.32 -34.51 31.45
C ASN A 182 -2.62 -34.58 30.60
N PHE A 183 -3.01 -33.47 29.97
CA PHE A 183 -4.01 -33.55 28.91
C PHE A 183 -3.29 -33.93 27.61
N ASP A 184 -3.49 -35.18 27.20
CA ASP A 184 -2.93 -35.69 25.95
C ASP A 184 -4.03 -35.69 24.87
N ILE A 185 -3.98 -34.72 23.98
CA ILE A 185 -4.89 -34.59 22.83
C ILE A 185 -4.82 -35.79 21.88
N LYS A 186 -3.73 -36.60 21.96
CA LYS A 186 -3.51 -37.79 21.12
C LYS A 186 -4.64 -38.82 21.31
N ASN A 187 -5.26 -38.90 22.50
CA ASN A 187 -6.35 -39.82 22.77
C ASN A 187 -7.61 -39.57 21.91
N TYR A 188 -7.71 -38.41 21.28
CA TYR A 188 -8.83 -38.05 20.39
C TYR A 188 -8.55 -38.35 18.90
N TYR A 189 -7.30 -38.65 18.54
CA TYR A 189 -6.99 -38.98 17.15
C TYR A 189 -7.52 -40.37 16.73
N PRO A 190 -7.97 -40.51 15.46
CA PRO A 190 -8.25 -41.83 14.89
C PRO A 190 -7.02 -42.73 15.00
N LYS A 191 -7.20 -44.00 15.33
CA LYS A 191 -6.13 -44.96 15.60
C LYS A 191 -5.11 -45.02 14.45
N ASN A 192 -5.57 -45.07 13.20
CA ASN A 192 -4.71 -45.13 12.04
C ASN A 192 -3.82 -43.91 11.89
N ILE A 193 -4.31 -42.71 12.20
CA ILE A 193 -3.53 -41.48 12.16
C ILE A 193 -2.51 -41.45 13.30
N LEU A 194 -2.91 -41.85 14.50
CA LEU A 194 -2.02 -41.93 15.63
C LEU A 194 -0.90 -42.95 15.42
N GLU A 195 -1.22 -44.11 14.88
CA GLU A 195 -0.24 -45.15 14.53
C GLU A 195 0.72 -44.65 13.48
N TYR A 196 0.25 -43.95 12.45
CA TYR A 196 1.08 -43.36 11.43
C TYR A 196 2.01 -42.28 11.99
N TYR A 197 1.51 -41.40 12.84
CA TYR A 197 2.35 -40.37 13.48
C TYR A 197 3.45 -40.99 14.35
N ASN A 198 3.13 -42.00 15.13
CA ASN A 198 4.09 -42.73 15.95
C ASN A 198 5.14 -43.46 15.09
N HIS A 199 4.70 -44.06 13.98
CA HIS A 199 5.61 -44.67 13.02
C HIS A 199 6.57 -43.65 12.40
N CYS A 200 6.06 -42.50 11.94
CA CYS A 200 6.90 -41.41 11.44
C CYS A 200 7.90 -40.93 12.49
N LEU A 201 7.47 -40.68 13.72
CA LEU A 201 8.36 -40.25 14.80
C LEU A 201 9.48 -41.26 15.04
N ALA A 202 9.16 -42.55 15.11
CA ALA A 202 10.15 -43.60 15.32
C ALA A 202 11.19 -43.63 14.18
N GLN A 203 10.72 -43.52 12.92
CA GLN A 203 11.61 -43.49 11.76
C GLN A 203 12.50 -42.23 11.72
N PHE A 204 11.95 -41.06 12.05
CA PHE A 204 12.74 -39.85 12.15
C PHE A 204 13.76 -39.89 13.29
N HIS A 205 13.40 -40.44 14.45
CA HIS A 205 14.36 -40.65 15.54
C HIS A 205 15.49 -41.53 15.12
N GLN A 206 15.24 -42.63 14.42
CA GLN A 206 16.28 -43.50 13.87
C GLN A 206 17.14 -42.80 12.83
N PHE A 207 16.54 -42.02 11.92
CA PHE A 207 17.26 -41.24 10.92
C PHE A 207 18.24 -40.23 11.59
N PHE A 208 17.76 -39.45 12.55
CA PHE A 208 18.60 -38.46 13.25
C PHE A 208 19.65 -39.12 14.13
N ALA A 209 19.36 -40.26 14.78
CA ALA A 209 20.34 -41.00 15.54
C ALA A 209 21.48 -41.52 14.66
N ASN A 210 21.17 -42.03 13.47
CA ASN A 210 22.19 -42.50 12.50
C ASN A 210 23.12 -41.38 12.02
N HIS A 211 22.67 -40.14 12.05
CA HIS A 211 23.46 -38.97 11.66
C HIS A 211 24.04 -38.20 12.86
N HIS A 212 23.99 -38.79 14.08
CA HIS A 212 24.46 -38.20 15.34
C HIS A 212 23.83 -36.82 15.65
N ILE A 213 22.58 -36.62 15.22
CA ILE A 213 21.81 -35.38 15.46
C ILE A 213 20.95 -35.58 16.71
N ASN A 214 21.22 -34.83 17.74
CA ASN A 214 20.39 -34.86 18.95
C ASN A 214 19.17 -33.93 18.81
N PHE A 215 18.15 -34.40 18.11
CA PHE A 215 16.92 -33.66 17.86
C PHE A 215 15.71 -34.58 17.93
N SER A 216 14.64 -34.11 18.61
CA SER A 216 13.36 -34.82 18.71
C SER A 216 12.25 -34.01 18.04
N LEU A 217 11.56 -34.66 17.09
CA LEU A 217 10.38 -34.09 16.45
C LEU A 217 9.14 -34.24 17.33
N THR A 218 8.20 -33.31 17.15
CA THR A 218 6.87 -33.32 17.75
C THR A 218 5.79 -33.71 16.72
N TYR A 219 4.55 -33.95 17.16
CA TYR A 219 3.43 -34.21 16.22
C TYR A 219 3.19 -33.04 15.25
N PRO A 220 3.23 -31.76 15.65
CA PRO A 220 3.17 -30.63 14.71
C PRO A 220 4.27 -30.65 13.66
N ASP A 221 5.49 -31.08 13.99
CA ASP A 221 6.59 -31.18 13.04
C ASP A 221 6.31 -32.28 12.00
N ILE A 222 5.78 -33.42 12.42
CA ILE A 222 5.34 -34.48 11.49
C ILE A 222 4.19 -33.99 10.61
N PHE A 223 3.22 -33.28 11.17
CA PHE A 223 2.13 -32.68 10.39
C PHE A 223 2.66 -31.69 9.36
N LEU A 224 3.63 -30.83 9.72
CA LEU A 224 4.28 -29.91 8.82
C LEU A 224 5.04 -30.65 7.70
N CYS A 225 5.79 -31.68 8.04
CA CYS A 225 6.50 -32.53 7.09
C CYS A 225 5.56 -33.13 6.03
N LEU A 226 4.39 -33.59 6.46
CA LEU A 226 3.42 -34.24 5.59
C LEU A 226 2.65 -33.24 4.71
N THR A 227 2.34 -32.05 5.25
CA THR A 227 1.50 -31.05 4.58
C THR A 227 2.30 -30.02 3.80
N ASP A 228 3.51 -29.64 4.27
CA ASP A 228 4.40 -28.68 3.61
C ASP A 228 5.87 -29.05 3.76
N GLN A 229 6.31 -29.94 2.88
CA GLN A 229 7.69 -30.44 2.87
C GLN A 229 8.74 -29.34 2.73
N ASN A 230 8.46 -28.31 1.96
CA ASN A 230 9.44 -27.25 1.73
C ASN A 230 9.69 -26.44 3.00
N GLU A 231 8.64 -26.09 3.72
CA GLU A 231 8.77 -25.36 5.00
C GLU A 231 9.43 -26.25 6.06
N PHE A 232 9.09 -27.52 6.13
CA PHE A 232 9.75 -28.49 7.01
C PHE A 232 11.26 -28.61 6.70
N LEU A 233 11.63 -28.68 5.43
CA LEU A 233 13.04 -28.76 5.03
C LEU A 233 13.80 -27.47 5.34
N LEU A 234 13.17 -26.30 5.20
CA LEU A 234 13.77 -25.02 5.63
C LEU A 234 14.01 -25.03 7.12
N TYR A 235 13.04 -25.50 7.89
CA TYR A 235 13.17 -25.64 9.33
C TYR A 235 14.34 -26.54 9.75
N ILE A 236 14.44 -27.74 9.19
CA ILE A 236 15.53 -28.66 9.50
C ILE A 236 16.87 -28.15 9.00
N ASN A 237 16.90 -27.48 7.85
CA ASN A 237 18.08 -26.83 7.31
C ASN A 237 18.70 -25.83 8.28
N ASP A 238 17.87 -25.00 8.91
CA ASP A 238 18.34 -24.01 9.91
C ASP A 238 18.91 -24.70 11.18
N LEU A 239 18.37 -25.84 11.55
CA LEU A 239 18.88 -26.65 12.68
C LEU A 239 20.20 -27.35 12.36
N LEU A 240 20.41 -27.71 11.10
CA LEU A 240 21.58 -28.46 10.66
C LEU A 240 22.78 -27.58 10.29
N LYS A 241 22.65 -26.25 10.25
CA LYS A 241 23.70 -25.32 9.80
C LYS A 241 25.04 -25.49 10.54
N GLU A 242 25.02 -25.97 11.76
CA GLU A 242 26.22 -26.20 12.60
C GLU A 242 26.89 -27.57 12.30
N ASN A 243 26.31 -28.41 11.42
CA ASN A 243 26.83 -29.74 11.12
C ASN A 243 27.67 -29.73 9.84
N GLU A 244 28.88 -30.29 9.88
CA GLU A 244 29.82 -30.31 8.73
C GLU A 244 29.26 -31.04 7.48
N ASN A 245 28.45 -32.06 7.69
CA ASN A 245 27.83 -32.84 6.59
C ASN A 245 26.46 -32.36 6.15
N HIS A 246 26.11 -31.12 6.47
CA HIS A 246 24.81 -30.52 6.25
C HIS A 246 24.19 -30.72 4.84
N PRO A 247 24.90 -30.52 3.69
CA PRO A 247 24.27 -30.65 2.38
C PRO A 247 23.88 -32.10 2.03
N GLN A 248 24.69 -33.09 2.46
CA GLN A 248 24.40 -34.52 2.22
C GLN A 248 23.20 -34.97 3.04
N ILE A 249 23.19 -34.66 4.34
CA ILE A 249 22.08 -34.99 5.24
C ILE A 249 20.76 -34.39 4.74
N LEU A 250 20.79 -33.18 4.19
CA LEU A 250 19.60 -32.52 3.66
C LEU A 250 19.05 -33.24 2.41
N GLN A 251 19.92 -33.75 1.55
CA GLN A 251 19.51 -34.53 0.38
C GLN A 251 18.92 -35.89 0.79
N GLU A 252 19.61 -36.61 1.67
CA GLU A 252 19.11 -37.88 2.22
C GLU A 252 17.77 -37.72 2.96
N LEU A 253 17.59 -36.59 3.66
CA LEU A 253 16.33 -36.27 4.32
C LEU A 253 15.19 -36.06 3.33
N LYS A 254 15.44 -35.45 2.17
CA LYS A 254 14.42 -35.29 1.12
C LYS A 254 13.93 -36.62 0.58
N ASP A 255 14.85 -37.53 0.31
CA ASP A 255 14.53 -38.88 -0.17
C ASP A 255 13.82 -39.69 0.91
N PHE A 256 14.25 -39.55 2.14
CA PHE A 256 13.60 -40.17 3.31
C PHE A 256 12.15 -39.67 3.52
N ILE A 257 11.90 -38.38 3.40
CA ILE A 257 10.53 -37.82 3.49
C ILE A 257 9.65 -38.36 2.34
N ALA A 258 10.18 -38.50 1.13
CA ALA A 258 9.45 -39.08 0.03
C ALA A 258 9.02 -40.52 0.35
N HIS A 259 9.90 -41.31 0.94
CA HIS A 259 9.63 -42.69 1.37
C HIS A 259 8.56 -42.75 2.48
N ILE A 260 8.65 -41.89 3.48
CA ILE A 260 7.62 -41.77 4.53
C ILE A 260 6.25 -41.46 3.94
N LYS A 261 6.17 -40.55 2.96
CA LYS A 261 4.90 -40.20 2.32
C LYS A 261 4.30 -41.36 1.52
N GLU A 262 5.11 -42.18 0.89
CA GLU A 262 4.63 -43.38 0.23
C GLU A 262 4.08 -44.40 1.21
N GLY A 263 4.69 -44.55 2.40
CA GLY A 263 4.23 -45.42 3.46
C GLY A 263 2.88 -45.00 4.09
N SER A 264 2.44 -43.75 3.87
CA SER A 264 1.14 -43.27 4.38
C SER A 264 -0.05 -44.10 3.88
N LYS A 265 0.06 -44.72 2.73
CA LYS A 265 -0.97 -45.55 2.11
C LYS A 265 -1.28 -46.82 2.91
N GLU A 266 -0.28 -47.36 3.62
CA GLU A 266 -0.44 -48.54 4.51
C GLU A 266 -1.37 -48.21 5.68
N PHE A 267 -1.40 -46.96 6.10
CA PHE A 267 -2.29 -46.46 7.17
C PHE A 267 -3.61 -45.89 6.63
N MET A 268 -3.95 -46.15 5.37
CA MET A 268 -5.16 -45.63 4.71
C MET A 268 -5.25 -44.11 4.69
N ILE A 269 -4.10 -43.41 4.61
CA ILE A 269 -4.00 -41.97 4.50
C ILE A 269 -3.57 -41.61 3.09
N PHE A 270 -4.53 -41.18 2.26
CA PHE A 270 -4.33 -40.95 0.81
C PHE A 270 -4.18 -39.47 0.46
N SER A 271 -4.46 -38.57 1.40
CA SER A 271 -4.35 -37.13 1.15
C SER A 271 -4.17 -36.31 2.43
N ASN A 272 -3.49 -35.17 2.33
CA ASN A 272 -3.37 -34.21 3.42
C ASN A 272 -4.72 -33.68 3.91
N ALA A 273 -5.76 -33.71 3.06
CA ALA A 273 -7.11 -33.32 3.44
C ALA A 273 -7.69 -34.23 4.54
N GLN A 274 -7.33 -35.52 4.55
CA GLN A 274 -7.79 -36.46 5.59
C GLN A 274 -7.21 -36.11 6.97
N LEU A 275 -5.97 -35.62 7.03
CA LEU A 275 -5.37 -35.16 8.29
C LEU A 275 -6.06 -33.92 8.83
N ILE A 276 -6.44 -33.01 7.95
CA ILE A 276 -7.20 -31.81 8.31
C ILE A 276 -8.62 -32.19 8.75
N GLN A 277 -9.28 -33.07 8.02
CA GLN A 277 -10.63 -33.58 8.39
C GLN A 277 -10.64 -34.27 9.74
N ALA A 278 -9.60 -35.03 10.08
CA ALA A 278 -9.48 -35.67 11.38
C ALA A 278 -9.49 -34.62 12.51
N ARG A 279 -8.74 -33.52 12.37
CA ARG A 279 -8.78 -32.45 13.38
C ARG A 279 -10.17 -31.82 13.51
N TYR A 280 -10.85 -31.58 12.40
CA TYR A 280 -12.22 -31.05 12.47
C TYR A 280 -13.21 -32.02 13.14
N LYS A 281 -13.05 -33.33 12.93
CA LYS A 281 -13.86 -34.37 13.68
C LYS A 281 -13.58 -34.29 15.16
N ILE A 282 -12.32 -34.14 15.59
CA ILE A 282 -11.97 -33.96 17.02
C ILE A 282 -12.64 -32.69 17.56
N ILE A 283 -12.59 -31.58 16.84
CA ILE A 283 -13.24 -30.32 17.22
C ILE A 283 -14.73 -30.53 17.39
N GLU A 284 -15.40 -31.23 16.47
CA GLU A 284 -16.82 -31.53 16.56
C GLU A 284 -17.15 -32.41 17.77
N GLN A 285 -16.32 -33.41 18.09
CA GLN A 285 -16.49 -34.25 19.28
C GLN A 285 -16.33 -33.46 20.59
N ILE A 286 -15.35 -32.55 20.66
CA ILE A 286 -15.14 -31.69 21.83
C ILE A 286 -16.28 -30.70 21.99
N LEU A 287 -16.70 -30.06 20.90
CA LEU A 287 -17.73 -29.02 20.95
C LEU A 287 -19.15 -29.55 20.97
N LYS A 288 -19.36 -30.85 20.70
CA LYS A 288 -20.65 -31.53 20.90
C LYS A 288 -21.05 -31.39 22.38
N ASP A 289 -22.27 -31.01 22.65
CA ASP A 289 -22.85 -30.76 23.98
C ASP A 289 -22.30 -29.50 24.71
N VAL A 290 -21.19 -28.90 24.24
CA VAL A 290 -20.65 -27.63 24.75
C VAL A 290 -21.40 -26.45 24.16
N ILE A 291 -21.74 -26.52 22.88
CA ILE A 291 -22.49 -25.47 22.17
C ILE A 291 -23.97 -25.85 22.23
N LYS A 292 -24.75 -25.07 22.96
CA LYS A 292 -26.21 -25.10 22.93
C LYS A 292 -26.67 -24.01 21.99
N GLN A 293 -27.06 -24.37 20.78
CA GLN A 293 -27.64 -23.47 19.82
C GLN A 293 -29.15 -23.40 20.11
N GLU A 294 -29.65 -22.27 20.57
CA GLU A 294 -31.09 -22.06 20.60
C GLU A 294 -31.52 -21.88 19.13
N GLU A 295 -32.53 -22.61 18.70
CA GLU A 295 -33.25 -22.39 17.44
C GLU A 295 -33.99 -21.04 17.54
N THR A 296 -33.25 -19.96 17.58
CA THR A 296 -33.79 -18.64 17.25
C THR A 296 -34.03 -18.67 15.75
N GLN A 297 -35.29 -18.52 15.35
CA GLN A 297 -35.68 -18.25 13.97
C GLN A 297 -34.65 -17.24 13.42
N GLU A 298 -33.94 -17.65 12.39
CA GLU A 298 -32.90 -16.83 11.71
C GLU A 298 -33.51 -15.50 11.24
N LYS A 299 -33.62 -14.53 12.15
CA LYS A 299 -33.76 -13.14 11.70
C LYS A 299 -32.42 -12.77 11.10
N LYS A 300 -32.38 -12.73 9.77
CA LYS A 300 -31.20 -12.25 9.06
C LYS A 300 -30.69 -10.99 9.75
N THR A 301 -29.45 -11.01 10.20
CA THR A 301 -28.83 -9.85 10.82
C THR A 301 -28.79 -8.70 9.79
N PHE A 302 -28.73 -7.46 10.24
CA PHE A 302 -28.57 -6.31 9.35
C PHE A 302 -27.36 -6.50 8.42
N THR A 303 -26.27 -7.04 8.95
CA THR A 303 -25.04 -7.39 8.22
C THR A 303 -25.33 -8.37 7.09
N GLU A 304 -26.06 -9.48 7.36
CA GLU A 304 -26.39 -10.49 6.33
C GLU A 304 -27.31 -9.93 5.24
N THR A 305 -28.24 -9.07 5.60
CA THR A 305 -29.15 -8.43 4.63
C THR A 305 -28.36 -7.49 3.73
N LEU A 306 -27.46 -6.68 4.29
CA LEU A 306 -26.62 -5.75 3.54
C LEU A 306 -25.59 -6.52 2.69
N ASP A 307 -25.01 -7.59 3.18
CA ASP A 307 -24.07 -8.46 2.47
C ASP A 307 -24.73 -9.14 1.27
N SER A 308 -26.00 -9.54 1.36
CA SER A 308 -26.74 -10.12 0.25
C SER A 308 -26.83 -9.16 -0.96
N PHE A 309 -26.80 -7.84 -0.72
CA PHE A 309 -26.79 -6.81 -1.74
C PHE A 309 -25.36 -6.45 -2.20
N LEU A 310 -24.44 -6.18 -1.25
CA LEU A 310 -23.10 -5.67 -1.52
C LEU A 310 -22.12 -6.74 -2.06
N ILE A 311 -22.37 -8.02 -1.78
CA ILE A 311 -21.56 -9.14 -2.32
C ILE A 311 -22.15 -9.67 -3.65
N HIS A 312 -23.34 -9.23 -4.02
CA HIS A 312 -23.97 -9.67 -5.26
C HIS A 312 -23.14 -9.23 -6.48
N LYS A 313 -22.97 -10.12 -7.48
CA LYS A 313 -22.11 -9.90 -8.65
C LYS A 313 -22.39 -8.62 -9.42
N ILE A 314 -23.67 -8.27 -9.58
CA ILE A 314 -24.10 -7.08 -10.34
C ILE A 314 -24.34 -5.90 -9.40
N TRP A 315 -25.20 -6.08 -8.38
CA TRP A 315 -25.57 -5.00 -7.47
C TRP A 315 -24.39 -4.54 -6.61
N GLY A 316 -23.53 -5.46 -6.16
CA GLY A 316 -22.32 -5.12 -5.44
C GLY A 316 -21.32 -4.34 -6.32
N LEU A 317 -21.16 -4.72 -7.59
CA LEU A 317 -20.32 -3.97 -8.53
C LEU A 317 -20.90 -2.56 -8.79
N MET A 318 -22.21 -2.43 -8.96
CA MET A 318 -22.85 -1.12 -9.14
C MET A 318 -22.70 -0.24 -7.89
N ALA A 319 -22.92 -0.81 -6.69
CA ALA A 319 -22.70 -0.10 -5.44
C ALA A 319 -21.23 0.34 -5.28
N PHE A 320 -20.31 -0.53 -5.66
CA PHE A 320 -18.88 -0.20 -5.67
C PHE A 320 -18.56 0.97 -6.62
N LEU A 321 -19.04 0.92 -7.84
CA LEU A 321 -18.82 2.02 -8.81
C LEU A 321 -19.46 3.32 -8.33
N LEU A 322 -20.65 3.27 -7.71
CA LEU A 322 -21.29 4.44 -7.10
C LEU A 322 -20.45 5.04 -5.97
N VAL A 323 -19.99 4.20 -5.03
CA VAL A 323 -19.14 4.65 -3.91
C VAL A 323 -17.84 5.27 -4.42
N MET A 324 -17.20 4.64 -5.43
CA MET A 324 -16.00 5.18 -6.07
C MET A 324 -16.26 6.49 -6.78
N SER A 325 -17.38 6.61 -7.50
CA SER A 325 -17.76 7.85 -8.18
C SER A 325 -17.97 8.99 -7.18
N ILE A 326 -18.68 8.73 -6.07
CA ILE A 326 -18.85 9.73 -4.99
C ILE A 326 -17.50 10.12 -4.40
N MET A 327 -16.63 9.16 -4.13
CA MET A 327 -15.31 9.42 -3.58
C MET A 327 -14.47 10.31 -4.52
N PHE A 328 -14.39 9.96 -5.80
CA PHE A 328 -13.62 10.75 -6.76
C PHE A 328 -14.21 12.14 -6.96
N GLN A 329 -15.55 12.25 -7.11
CA GLN A 329 -16.22 13.54 -7.24
C GLN A 329 -15.95 14.44 -6.02
N SER A 330 -16.03 13.87 -4.80
CA SER A 330 -15.77 14.62 -3.58
C SER A 330 -14.32 15.10 -3.48
N ILE A 331 -13.34 14.26 -3.90
CA ILE A 331 -11.93 14.63 -3.92
C ILE A 331 -11.72 15.87 -4.81
N TYR A 332 -12.34 15.92 -5.99
CA TYR A 332 -12.21 17.09 -6.88
C TYR A 332 -12.96 18.30 -6.35
N THR A 333 -14.24 18.15 -6.02
CA THR A 333 -15.12 19.29 -5.67
C THR A 333 -14.74 19.94 -4.33
N TRP A 334 -14.35 19.13 -3.32
CA TRP A 334 -14.06 19.66 -1.99
C TRP A 334 -12.58 20.06 -1.81
N ALA A 335 -11.67 19.46 -2.57
CA ALA A 335 -10.26 19.83 -2.49
C ALA A 335 -9.96 21.13 -3.25
N SER A 336 -10.59 21.36 -4.44
CA SER A 336 -10.27 22.52 -5.28
C SER A 336 -10.30 23.86 -4.53
N PRO A 337 -11.36 24.23 -3.79
CA PRO A 337 -11.37 25.54 -3.12
C PRO A 337 -10.25 25.72 -2.09
N LEU A 338 -9.86 24.62 -1.43
CA LEU A 338 -8.76 24.64 -0.46
C LEU A 338 -7.40 24.72 -1.17
N MET A 339 -7.27 24.05 -2.30
CA MET A 339 -6.05 24.09 -3.15
C MET A 339 -5.87 25.50 -3.70
N ASP A 340 -6.92 26.11 -4.26
CA ASP A 340 -6.91 27.48 -4.81
C ASP A 340 -6.54 28.52 -3.74
N TRP A 341 -7.06 28.36 -2.51
CA TRP A 341 -6.69 29.21 -1.39
C TRP A 341 -5.22 29.09 -1.00
N ILE A 342 -4.68 27.86 -0.98
CA ILE A 342 -3.26 27.62 -0.70
C ILE A 342 -2.41 28.20 -1.82
N GLU A 343 -2.79 28.00 -3.08
CA GLU A 343 -2.07 28.54 -4.22
C GLU A 343 -2.04 30.06 -4.20
N SER A 344 -3.18 30.70 -3.94
CA SER A 344 -3.27 32.16 -3.77
C SER A 344 -2.37 32.67 -2.65
N PHE A 345 -2.26 31.93 -1.56
CA PHE A 345 -1.36 32.27 -0.45
C PHE A 345 0.11 32.21 -0.88
N PHE A 346 0.53 31.18 -1.62
CA PHE A 346 1.90 31.10 -2.10
C PHE A 346 2.21 32.14 -3.17
N ASN A 347 1.27 32.48 -4.04
CA ASN A 347 1.41 33.55 -5.02
C ASN A 347 1.56 34.91 -4.33
N PHE A 348 0.75 35.19 -3.29
CA PHE A 348 0.93 36.38 -2.46
C PHE A 348 2.34 36.46 -1.84
N LEU A 349 2.89 35.32 -1.37
CA LEU A 349 4.27 35.28 -0.84
C LEU A 349 5.32 35.62 -1.93
N LYS A 350 5.15 35.13 -3.15
CA LYS A 350 6.03 35.43 -4.28
C LYS A 350 5.98 36.94 -4.62
N GLU A 351 4.79 37.50 -4.74
CA GLU A 351 4.61 38.93 -5.00
C GLU A 351 5.22 39.80 -3.88
N TRP A 352 5.08 39.38 -2.63
CA TRP A 352 5.68 40.08 -1.49
C TRP A 352 7.21 40.07 -1.57
N VAL A 353 7.83 38.95 -1.94
CA VAL A 353 9.29 38.86 -2.14
C VAL A 353 9.73 39.76 -3.29
N SER A 354 9.04 39.70 -4.44
CA SER A 354 9.38 40.52 -5.62
C SER A 354 9.20 42.02 -5.36
N SER A 355 8.14 42.43 -4.64
CA SER A 355 7.88 43.82 -4.31
C SER A 355 8.84 44.41 -3.27
N SER A 356 9.52 43.56 -2.48
CA SER A 356 10.45 44.00 -1.45
C SER A 356 11.70 44.68 -2.00
N GLY A 357 12.13 44.34 -3.24
CA GLY A 357 13.33 44.86 -3.91
C GLY A 357 14.65 44.60 -3.17
N LEU A 358 14.64 43.72 -2.16
CA LEU A 358 15.79 43.48 -1.28
C LEU A 358 16.79 42.45 -1.84
N PHE A 359 16.38 41.67 -2.84
CA PHE A 359 17.15 40.53 -3.32
C PHE A 359 17.72 40.77 -4.70
N SER A 360 18.90 40.19 -4.99
CA SER A 360 19.43 40.17 -6.36
C SER A 360 18.51 39.27 -7.24
N PRO A 361 18.45 39.51 -8.57
CA PRO A 361 17.59 38.75 -9.48
C PRO A 361 17.73 37.24 -9.36
N LEU A 362 18.95 36.74 -9.18
CA LEU A 362 19.22 35.32 -8.97
C LEU A 362 18.63 34.82 -7.66
N LEU A 363 18.79 35.60 -6.57
CA LEU A 363 18.28 35.19 -5.24
C LEU A 363 16.75 35.26 -5.18
N GLU A 364 16.18 36.26 -5.86
CA GLU A 364 14.73 36.42 -6.00
C GLU A 364 14.11 35.23 -6.74
N SER A 365 14.65 34.86 -7.90
CA SER A 365 14.21 33.67 -8.66
C SER A 365 14.41 32.39 -7.84
N PHE A 366 15.52 32.23 -7.13
CA PHE A 366 15.74 31.07 -6.25
C PHE A 366 14.68 30.97 -5.15
N ILE A 367 14.37 32.09 -4.51
CA ILE A 367 13.36 32.11 -3.43
C ILE A 367 11.97 31.85 -4.01
N ASN A 368 11.59 32.55 -5.08
CA ASN A 368 10.25 32.47 -5.65
C ASN A 368 9.96 31.14 -6.33
N ASP A 369 10.86 30.70 -7.22
CA ASP A 369 10.62 29.50 -8.05
C ASP A 369 11.19 28.24 -7.40
N GLY A 370 12.38 28.33 -6.81
CA GLY A 370 13.03 27.19 -6.17
C GLY A 370 12.41 26.84 -4.82
N VAL A 371 12.26 27.82 -3.92
CA VAL A 371 11.84 27.56 -2.54
C VAL A 371 10.32 27.68 -2.37
N ILE A 372 9.74 28.86 -2.64
CA ILE A 372 8.29 29.09 -2.45
C ILE A 372 7.49 28.24 -3.44
N GLY A 373 7.88 28.19 -4.70
CA GLY A 373 7.26 27.35 -5.71
C GLY A 373 7.40 25.86 -5.38
N GLY A 374 8.59 25.43 -4.93
CA GLY A 374 8.84 24.05 -4.53
C GLY A 374 8.05 23.58 -3.30
N VAL A 375 7.92 24.43 -2.27
CA VAL A 375 7.09 24.13 -1.09
C VAL A 375 5.62 24.21 -1.46
N GLY A 376 5.21 25.25 -2.21
CA GLY A 376 3.84 25.45 -2.66
C GLY A 376 3.29 24.25 -3.42
N SER A 377 4.07 23.73 -4.40
CA SER A 377 3.69 22.56 -5.19
C SER A 377 3.45 21.28 -4.35
N VAL A 378 4.05 21.19 -3.17
CA VAL A 378 3.80 20.07 -2.22
C VAL A 378 2.56 20.33 -1.38
N VAL A 379 2.42 21.53 -0.84
CA VAL A 379 1.38 21.86 0.15
C VAL A 379 0.00 21.95 -0.50
N VAL A 380 -0.07 22.38 -1.76
CA VAL A 380 -1.31 22.43 -2.56
C VAL A 380 -2.01 21.06 -2.62
N PHE A 381 -1.29 19.94 -2.62
CA PHE A 381 -1.90 18.61 -2.65
C PHE A 381 -2.36 18.06 -1.30
N VAL A 382 -2.05 18.73 -0.19
CA VAL A 382 -2.42 18.27 1.16
C VAL A 382 -3.94 18.11 1.35
N PRO A 383 -4.80 19.05 0.94
CA PRO A 383 -6.25 18.89 1.04
C PRO A 383 -6.76 17.66 0.27
N GLN A 384 -6.30 17.45 -0.95
CA GLN A 384 -6.69 16.31 -1.78
C GLN A 384 -6.32 14.98 -1.12
N ILE A 385 -5.12 14.88 -0.58
CA ILE A 385 -4.63 13.69 0.13
C ILE A 385 -5.42 13.46 1.42
N ALA A 386 -5.71 14.52 2.18
CA ALA A 386 -6.49 14.43 3.41
C ALA A 386 -7.90 13.89 3.16
N ILE A 387 -8.58 14.40 2.12
CA ILE A 387 -9.92 13.93 1.71
C ILE A 387 -9.87 12.48 1.22
N LEU A 388 -8.87 12.11 0.42
CA LEU A 388 -8.70 10.73 -0.03
C LEU A 388 -8.57 9.78 1.16
N PHE A 389 -7.67 10.07 2.12
CA PHE A 389 -7.49 9.22 3.29
C PHE A 389 -8.69 9.23 4.23
N LEU A 390 -9.43 10.32 4.28
CA LEU A 390 -10.71 10.39 4.99
C LEU A 390 -11.68 9.34 4.46
N PHE A 391 -11.90 9.29 3.15
CA PHE A 391 -12.78 8.31 2.53
C PHE A 391 -12.28 6.88 2.69
N ILE A 392 -10.99 6.64 2.46
CA ILE A 392 -10.39 5.30 2.65
C ILE A 392 -10.56 4.85 4.10
N ALA A 393 -10.31 5.71 5.09
CA ALA A 393 -10.47 5.38 6.49
C ALA A 393 -11.93 5.08 6.87
N ILE A 394 -12.90 5.83 6.32
CA ILE A 394 -14.32 5.57 6.51
C ILE A 394 -14.73 4.22 5.93
N LEU A 395 -14.32 3.93 4.69
CA LEU A 395 -14.65 2.68 3.98
C LEU A 395 -13.99 1.46 4.64
N GLU A 396 -12.79 1.63 5.17
CA GLU A 396 -12.07 0.57 5.89
C GLU A 396 -12.70 0.31 7.27
N ASP A 397 -12.91 1.37 8.07
CA ASP A 397 -13.43 1.25 9.44
C ASP A 397 -14.89 0.76 9.45
N SER A 398 -15.68 1.08 8.41
CA SER A 398 -17.04 0.56 8.22
C SER A 398 -17.08 -0.94 7.85
N GLY A 399 -15.98 -1.54 7.39
CA GLY A 399 -15.94 -2.92 6.88
C GLY A 399 -16.37 -3.08 5.42
N TYR A 400 -16.70 -1.99 4.71
CA TYR A 400 -17.08 -2.03 3.30
C TYR A 400 -15.93 -2.47 2.39
N LEU A 401 -14.71 -2.01 2.68
CA LEU A 401 -13.54 -2.28 1.86
C LEU A 401 -13.19 -3.77 1.77
N ALA A 402 -13.52 -4.54 2.84
CA ALA A 402 -13.37 -6.00 2.84
C ALA A 402 -14.32 -6.66 1.80
N ARG A 403 -15.57 -6.17 1.68
CA ARG A 403 -16.55 -6.69 0.70
C ARG A 403 -16.15 -6.34 -0.72
N ALA A 404 -15.71 -5.11 -0.95
CA ALA A 404 -15.18 -4.68 -2.24
C ALA A 404 -13.96 -5.53 -2.66
N SER A 405 -13.05 -5.80 -1.73
CA SER A 405 -11.88 -6.67 -1.94
C SER A 405 -12.28 -8.11 -2.28
N PHE A 406 -13.27 -8.66 -1.58
CA PHE A 406 -13.83 -9.99 -1.86
C PHE A 406 -14.48 -10.06 -3.24
N LEU A 407 -15.26 -9.05 -3.61
CA LEU A 407 -15.93 -8.99 -4.92
C LEU A 407 -14.92 -8.97 -6.07
N MET A 408 -13.81 -8.25 -5.89
CA MET A 408 -12.77 -8.06 -6.91
C MET A 408 -11.73 -9.19 -6.94
N ASP A 409 -11.68 -10.06 -5.93
CA ASP A 409 -10.70 -11.14 -5.84
C ASP A 409 -10.73 -12.06 -7.06
N LYS A 410 -11.90 -12.43 -7.52
CA LYS A 410 -12.05 -13.30 -8.71
C LYS A 410 -11.43 -12.67 -9.96
N LEU A 411 -11.56 -11.36 -10.13
CA LEU A 411 -10.97 -10.64 -11.28
C LEU A 411 -9.44 -10.58 -11.16
N LEU A 412 -8.94 -10.25 -9.97
CA LEU A 412 -7.51 -10.13 -9.71
C LEU A 412 -6.79 -11.49 -9.72
N SER A 413 -7.45 -12.55 -9.28
CA SER A 413 -6.87 -13.91 -9.26
C SER A 413 -6.46 -14.41 -10.66
N TRP A 414 -7.13 -13.95 -11.74
CA TRP A 414 -6.73 -14.25 -13.11
C TRP A 414 -5.32 -13.74 -13.43
N THR A 415 -4.93 -12.64 -12.83
CA THR A 415 -3.60 -12.02 -13.01
C THR A 415 -2.54 -12.54 -12.04
N GLY A 416 -2.90 -13.44 -11.11
CA GLY A 416 -2.02 -13.94 -10.06
C GLY A 416 -1.89 -13.01 -8.85
N LEU A 417 -2.75 -11.99 -8.76
CA LEU A 417 -2.94 -11.16 -7.56
C LEU A 417 -4.09 -11.73 -6.73
N ASN A 418 -4.19 -11.31 -5.48
CA ASN A 418 -5.31 -11.62 -4.59
C ASN A 418 -6.13 -10.37 -4.23
N GLY A 419 -7.30 -10.55 -3.62
CA GLY A 419 -8.18 -9.46 -3.24
C GLY A 419 -7.54 -8.39 -2.35
N ARG A 420 -6.49 -8.73 -1.56
CA ARG A 420 -5.76 -7.75 -0.74
C ARG A 420 -5.01 -6.71 -1.58
N ALA A 421 -4.62 -7.05 -2.81
CA ALA A 421 -3.99 -6.12 -3.75
C ALA A 421 -4.96 -5.05 -4.27
N PHE A 422 -6.28 -5.27 -4.12
CA PHE A 422 -7.31 -4.36 -4.62
C PHE A 422 -7.25 -2.98 -3.96
N ILE A 423 -7.11 -2.92 -2.63
CA ILE A 423 -7.05 -1.67 -1.87
C ILE A 423 -5.87 -0.79 -2.30
N PRO A 424 -4.61 -1.31 -2.35
CA PRO A 424 -3.47 -0.59 -2.89
C PRO A 424 -3.67 -0.08 -4.31
N LEU A 425 -4.21 -0.91 -5.20
CA LEU A 425 -4.40 -0.53 -6.60
C LEU A 425 -5.45 0.57 -6.76
N ILE A 426 -6.58 0.50 -6.05
CA ILE A 426 -7.60 1.56 -6.06
C ILE A 426 -7.06 2.87 -5.48
N SER A 427 -6.35 2.81 -4.36
CA SER A 427 -5.72 4.00 -3.78
C SER A 427 -4.75 4.67 -4.76
N SER A 428 -4.11 3.87 -5.63
CA SER A 428 -3.17 4.35 -6.65
C SER A 428 -3.82 5.13 -7.79
N PHE A 429 -5.15 5.00 -8.01
CA PHE A 429 -5.87 5.88 -8.95
C PHE A 429 -5.91 7.34 -8.48
N ALA A 430 -5.94 7.59 -7.20
CA ALA A 430 -5.83 8.95 -6.70
C ALA A 430 -4.36 9.38 -6.63
N CYS A 431 -3.50 8.56 -6.02
CA CYS A 431 -2.07 8.79 -5.94
C CYS A 431 -1.30 7.48 -5.70
N ALA A 432 -0.24 7.22 -6.48
CA ALA A 432 0.55 6.00 -6.36
C ALA A 432 1.30 5.89 -5.01
N ILE A 433 1.69 7.01 -4.41
CA ILE A 433 2.45 7.02 -3.14
C ILE A 433 1.68 6.32 -2.01
N PRO A 434 0.45 6.76 -1.63
CA PRO A 434 -0.33 6.07 -0.62
C PRO A 434 -0.74 4.65 -1.05
N GLY A 435 -0.99 4.43 -2.35
CA GLY A 435 -1.27 3.10 -2.87
C GLY A 435 -0.13 2.11 -2.62
N ILE A 436 1.10 2.51 -2.91
CA ILE A 436 2.29 1.68 -2.65
C ILE A 436 2.48 1.46 -1.14
N MET A 437 2.29 2.49 -0.32
CA MET A 437 2.41 2.36 1.13
C MET A 437 1.36 1.42 1.73
N SER A 438 0.15 1.38 1.20
CA SER A 438 -0.92 0.49 1.67
C SER A 438 -0.68 -0.97 1.32
N THR A 439 0.28 -1.30 0.43
CA THR A 439 0.66 -2.70 0.13
C THR A 439 1.21 -3.46 1.32
N ARG A 440 1.54 -2.80 2.43
CA ARG A 440 2.00 -3.43 3.68
C ARG A 440 0.99 -4.39 4.30
N VAL A 441 -0.29 -4.28 3.93
CA VAL A 441 -1.34 -5.23 4.35
C VAL A 441 -1.25 -6.57 3.60
N ILE A 442 -0.44 -6.65 2.53
CA ILE A 442 -0.22 -7.87 1.77
C ILE A 442 0.91 -8.66 2.43
N SER A 443 0.58 -9.82 2.94
CA SER A 443 1.51 -10.68 3.68
C SER A 443 2.50 -11.46 2.78
N ASP A 444 2.12 -11.74 1.53
CA ASP A 444 2.99 -12.43 0.57
C ASP A 444 3.92 -11.43 -0.12
N ASP A 445 5.23 -11.61 0.03
CA ASP A 445 6.25 -10.68 -0.51
C ASP A 445 6.23 -10.61 -2.04
N LYS A 446 5.92 -11.71 -2.74
CA LYS A 446 5.87 -11.72 -4.21
C LYS A 446 4.65 -10.98 -4.72
N VAL A 447 3.47 -11.22 -4.11
CA VAL A 447 2.23 -10.49 -4.43
C VAL A 447 2.37 -9.01 -4.07
N ARG A 448 2.98 -8.69 -2.92
CA ARG A 448 3.28 -7.32 -2.51
C ARG A 448 4.20 -6.63 -3.51
N THR A 449 5.32 -7.25 -3.86
CA THR A 449 6.26 -6.72 -4.85
C THR A 449 5.59 -6.49 -6.20
N SER A 450 4.81 -7.47 -6.68
CA SER A 450 4.05 -7.34 -7.92
C SER A 450 3.08 -6.16 -7.86
N THR A 451 2.32 -6.02 -6.78
CA THR A 451 1.37 -4.92 -6.58
C THR A 451 2.07 -3.57 -6.60
N ILE A 452 3.23 -3.44 -5.92
CA ILE A 452 4.05 -2.21 -5.92
C ILE A 452 4.52 -1.85 -7.33
N LEU A 453 4.96 -2.83 -8.12
CA LEU A 453 5.46 -2.60 -9.47
C LEU A 453 4.36 -2.22 -10.47
N ILE A 454 3.11 -2.66 -10.22
CA ILE A 454 1.96 -2.39 -11.09
C ILE A 454 1.23 -1.09 -10.69
N ALA A 455 1.24 -0.74 -9.42
CA ALA A 455 0.55 0.43 -8.87
C ALA A 455 0.78 1.74 -9.66
N PRO A 456 1.99 2.06 -10.14
CA PRO A 456 2.24 3.26 -10.92
C PRO A 456 1.57 3.30 -12.32
N LEU A 457 1.06 2.18 -12.83
CA LEU A 457 0.29 2.15 -14.09
C LEU A 457 -1.12 2.72 -13.92
N MET A 458 -1.64 2.75 -12.68
CA MET A 458 -2.95 3.35 -12.42
C MET A 458 -2.91 4.84 -12.74
N SER A 459 -3.97 5.35 -13.40
CA SER A 459 -4.04 6.75 -13.81
C SER A 459 -4.29 7.64 -12.60
N CYS A 460 -3.27 8.39 -12.14
CA CYS A 460 -3.41 9.32 -11.01
C CYS A 460 -4.05 10.64 -11.43
N SER A 461 -4.56 11.39 -10.46
CA SER A 461 -5.24 12.68 -10.66
C SER A 461 -4.36 13.75 -11.32
N ALA A 462 -3.04 13.75 -11.06
CA ALA A 462 -2.10 14.70 -11.65
C ALA A 462 -1.92 14.57 -13.18
N ARG A 463 -2.49 13.54 -13.81
CA ARG A 463 -2.53 13.41 -15.27
C ARG A 463 -3.71 14.17 -15.90
N LEU A 464 -4.75 14.43 -15.12
CA LEU A 464 -5.99 15.03 -15.62
C LEU A 464 -5.79 16.39 -16.27
N PRO A 465 -5.03 17.36 -15.71
CA PRO A 465 -4.81 18.65 -16.32
C PRO A 465 -4.23 18.56 -17.74
N VAL A 466 -3.30 17.62 -17.98
CA VAL A 466 -2.73 17.38 -19.31
C VAL A 466 -3.81 16.87 -20.27
N TYR A 467 -4.68 15.97 -19.83
CA TYR A 467 -5.77 15.46 -20.66
C TYR A 467 -6.79 16.55 -20.99
N VAL A 468 -7.18 17.36 -19.99
CA VAL A 468 -8.14 18.46 -20.17
C VAL A 468 -7.58 19.50 -21.16
N LEU A 469 -6.30 19.89 -21.03
CA LEU A 469 -5.66 20.82 -21.95
C LEU A 469 -5.70 20.30 -23.39
N PHE A 470 -5.19 19.09 -23.64
CA PHE A 470 -5.05 18.58 -25.01
C PHE A 470 -6.38 18.12 -25.63
N ILE A 471 -7.30 17.56 -24.83
CA ILE A 471 -8.65 17.22 -25.29
C ILE A 471 -9.43 18.50 -25.62
N GLY A 472 -9.43 19.49 -24.73
CA GLY A 472 -10.12 20.76 -24.93
C GLY A 472 -9.54 21.57 -26.09
N THR A 473 -8.25 21.45 -26.39
CA THR A 473 -7.60 22.13 -27.49
C THR A 473 -7.85 21.46 -28.84
N PHE A 474 -7.68 20.14 -28.95
CA PHE A 474 -7.61 19.45 -30.24
C PHE A 474 -8.78 18.52 -30.55
N ILE A 475 -9.49 17.99 -29.52
CA ILE A 475 -10.54 16.99 -29.70
C ILE A 475 -11.92 17.61 -29.63
N GLU A 476 -12.22 18.35 -28.56
CA GLU A 476 -13.55 18.90 -28.30
C GLU A 476 -14.03 19.87 -29.40
N PRO A 477 -13.20 20.86 -29.88
CA PRO A 477 -13.67 21.79 -30.91
C PRO A 477 -13.96 21.12 -32.26
N LYS A 478 -13.27 20.00 -32.55
CA LYS A 478 -13.38 19.32 -33.85
C LYS A 478 -14.41 18.18 -33.83
N TYR A 479 -14.57 17.46 -32.74
CA TYR A 479 -15.33 16.22 -32.65
C TYR A 479 -16.49 16.27 -31.63
N GLY A 480 -16.60 17.36 -30.88
CA GLY A 480 -17.68 17.59 -29.89
C GLY A 480 -17.44 16.94 -28.52
N ALA A 481 -18.22 17.37 -27.53
CA ALA A 481 -18.03 17.01 -26.11
C ALA A 481 -18.20 15.51 -25.83
N LEU A 482 -19.01 14.78 -26.57
CA LEU A 482 -19.21 13.35 -26.39
C LEU A 482 -17.92 12.57 -26.70
N ILE A 483 -17.27 12.90 -27.82
CA ILE A 483 -16.00 12.24 -28.22
C ILE A 483 -14.87 12.67 -27.28
N ALA A 484 -14.86 13.92 -26.82
CA ALA A 484 -13.95 14.40 -25.78
C ALA A 484 -14.07 13.58 -24.48
N GLY A 485 -15.29 13.34 -24.01
CA GLY A 485 -15.56 12.50 -22.85
C GLY A 485 -15.12 11.04 -23.04
N LEU A 486 -15.39 10.45 -24.22
CA LEU A 486 -14.91 9.09 -24.55
C LEU A 486 -13.39 9.02 -24.61
N CYS A 487 -12.71 10.03 -25.13
CA CYS A 487 -11.26 10.12 -25.16
C CYS A 487 -10.69 10.17 -23.74
N LEU A 488 -11.27 10.98 -22.87
CA LEU A 488 -10.87 11.06 -21.46
C LEU A 488 -11.05 9.71 -20.76
N PHE A 489 -12.18 9.03 -20.95
CA PHE A 489 -12.42 7.69 -20.42
C PHE A 489 -11.42 6.67 -20.96
N ALA A 490 -11.10 6.71 -22.26
CA ALA A 490 -10.10 5.84 -22.86
C ALA A 490 -8.69 6.05 -22.26
N MET A 491 -8.29 7.30 -22.02
CA MET A 491 -6.98 7.62 -21.39
C MET A 491 -6.86 7.06 -19.96
N HIS A 492 -7.96 7.06 -19.18
CA HIS A 492 -7.97 6.43 -17.87
C HIS A 492 -7.97 4.90 -17.96
N SER A 493 -8.66 4.34 -18.92
CA SER A 493 -8.83 2.89 -19.11
C SER A 493 -7.56 2.22 -19.64
N ILE A 494 -6.74 2.91 -20.45
CA ILE A 494 -5.51 2.33 -21.05
C ILE A 494 -4.51 1.89 -19.98
N GLY A 495 -4.38 2.66 -18.90
CA GLY A 495 -3.52 2.31 -17.77
C GLY A 495 -3.98 1.02 -17.08
N LEU A 496 -5.29 0.86 -16.86
CA LEU A 496 -5.89 -0.34 -16.25
C LEU A 496 -5.70 -1.58 -17.14
N ILE A 497 -5.96 -1.45 -18.43
CA ILE A 497 -5.82 -2.54 -19.40
C ILE A 497 -4.35 -3.02 -19.44
N LEU A 498 -3.41 -2.10 -19.54
CA LEU A 498 -1.99 -2.46 -19.57
C LEU A 498 -1.50 -2.99 -18.22
N ALA A 499 -2.00 -2.48 -17.10
CA ALA A 499 -1.72 -3.04 -15.78
C ALA A 499 -2.15 -4.50 -15.67
N PHE A 500 -3.30 -4.87 -16.26
CA PHE A 500 -3.74 -6.27 -16.34
C PHE A 500 -2.74 -7.15 -17.10
N PHE A 501 -2.30 -6.73 -18.30
CA PHE A 501 -1.33 -7.48 -19.08
C PHE A 501 0.06 -7.55 -18.42
N VAL A 502 0.54 -6.44 -17.87
CA VAL A 502 1.83 -6.40 -17.13
C VAL A 502 1.74 -7.32 -15.92
N SER A 503 0.63 -7.31 -15.19
CA SER A 503 0.38 -8.20 -14.06
C SER A 503 0.46 -9.67 -14.46
N LEU A 504 -0.17 -10.05 -15.58
CA LEU A 504 -0.09 -11.43 -16.11
C LEU A 504 1.35 -11.85 -16.39
N VAL A 505 2.12 -11.01 -17.06
CA VAL A 505 3.52 -11.31 -17.40
C VAL A 505 4.37 -11.38 -16.13
N LEU A 506 4.22 -10.40 -15.24
CA LEU A 506 5.01 -10.30 -14.03
C LEU A 506 4.77 -11.50 -13.09
N ASN A 507 3.49 -11.82 -12.83
CA ASN A 507 3.13 -12.86 -11.87
C ASN A 507 3.34 -14.28 -12.43
N LYS A 508 2.99 -14.55 -13.69
CA LYS A 508 3.10 -15.90 -14.26
C LYS A 508 4.50 -16.25 -14.73
N LYS A 509 5.26 -15.28 -15.30
CA LYS A 509 6.57 -15.56 -15.91
C LYS A 509 7.76 -15.17 -15.02
N ILE A 510 7.72 -14.00 -14.37
CA ILE A 510 8.88 -13.41 -13.65
C ILE A 510 8.88 -13.81 -12.19
N LEU A 511 7.86 -13.44 -11.42
CA LEU A 511 7.81 -13.67 -9.97
C LEU A 511 7.31 -15.08 -9.61
N LYS A 512 6.54 -15.72 -10.51
CA LYS A 512 5.93 -17.04 -10.28
C LYS A 512 5.19 -17.03 -8.92
N THR A 513 4.23 -16.12 -8.80
CA THR A 513 3.43 -15.98 -7.56
C THR A 513 2.61 -17.26 -7.35
N PRO A 514 2.59 -17.81 -6.12
CA PRO A 514 1.77 -18.98 -5.84
C PRO A 514 0.28 -18.61 -5.94
N SER A 515 -0.53 -19.53 -6.49
CA SER A 515 -2.00 -19.40 -6.45
C SER A 515 -2.48 -19.69 -5.03
N ILE A 516 -2.48 -18.68 -4.17
CA ILE A 516 -3.01 -18.81 -2.81
C ILE A 516 -4.51 -18.59 -2.86
N THR A 517 -5.29 -19.54 -2.38
CA THR A 517 -6.74 -19.36 -2.18
C THR A 517 -6.94 -18.21 -1.19
N PHE A 518 -7.58 -17.16 -1.66
CA PHE A 518 -7.89 -16.00 -0.82
C PHE A 518 -9.03 -16.35 0.13
N ILE A 519 -8.70 -16.50 1.41
CA ILE A 519 -9.68 -16.65 2.49
C ILE A 519 -9.64 -15.37 3.31
N MET A 520 -10.73 -14.63 3.31
CA MET A 520 -10.88 -13.41 4.10
C MET A 520 -12.13 -13.50 4.97
N GLU A 521 -11.96 -13.23 6.25
CA GLU A 521 -13.11 -12.99 7.13
C GLU A 521 -13.71 -11.64 6.80
N LEU A 522 -15.03 -11.61 6.56
CA LEU A 522 -15.77 -10.37 6.42
C LEU A 522 -16.11 -9.86 7.82
N PRO A 523 -15.51 -8.76 8.29
CA PRO A 523 -15.82 -8.19 9.60
C PRO A 523 -17.28 -7.71 9.62
N GLU A 524 -17.91 -7.66 10.78
CA GLU A 524 -19.22 -7.04 10.94
C GLU A 524 -19.14 -5.55 10.57
N TYR A 525 -20.27 -4.97 10.09
CA TYR A 525 -20.29 -3.53 9.83
C TYR A 525 -20.30 -2.76 11.15
N HIS A 526 -19.40 -1.78 11.23
CA HIS A 526 -19.28 -0.90 12.37
C HIS A 526 -19.48 0.56 11.97
N ILE A 527 -20.03 1.36 12.87
CA ILE A 527 -20.05 2.80 12.71
C ILE A 527 -18.61 3.29 12.82
N PRO A 528 -18.09 4.01 11.82
CA PRO A 528 -16.73 4.49 11.82
C PRO A 528 -16.39 5.35 13.03
N SER A 529 -15.24 5.12 13.66
CA SER A 529 -14.77 5.88 14.81
C SER A 529 -14.11 7.17 14.36
N PHE A 530 -14.71 8.32 14.68
CA PHE A 530 -14.18 9.64 14.31
C PHE A 530 -12.73 9.85 14.81
N ARG A 531 -12.41 9.36 16.00
CA ARG A 531 -11.07 9.46 16.56
C ARG A 531 -10.03 8.68 15.74
N ASN A 532 -10.36 7.46 15.32
CA ASN A 532 -9.47 6.63 14.50
C ASN A 532 -9.25 7.25 13.13
N ILE A 533 -10.32 7.74 12.50
CA ILE A 533 -10.27 8.42 11.20
C ILE A 533 -9.35 9.63 11.27
N TYR A 534 -9.53 10.50 12.27
CA TYR A 534 -8.73 11.70 12.46
C TYR A 534 -7.22 11.38 12.57
N PHE A 535 -6.86 10.42 13.42
CA PHE A 535 -5.44 10.03 13.56
C PHE A 535 -4.87 9.44 12.27
N ARG A 536 -5.62 8.61 11.54
CA ARG A 536 -5.19 8.03 10.27
C ARG A 536 -4.95 9.11 9.21
N VAL A 537 -5.85 10.08 9.09
CA VAL A 537 -5.71 11.18 8.13
C VAL A 537 -4.47 12.01 8.45
N ILE A 538 -4.27 12.40 9.71
CA ILE A 538 -3.10 13.20 10.12
C ILE A 538 -1.78 12.42 9.88
N GLU A 539 -1.75 11.14 10.23
CA GLU A 539 -0.56 10.31 10.02
C GLU A 539 -0.24 10.16 8.53
N ALA A 540 -1.25 10.00 7.69
CA ALA A 540 -1.10 9.93 6.24
C ALA A 540 -0.55 11.23 5.66
N VAL A 541 -1.12 12.39 6.03
CA VAL A 541 -0.64 13.71 5.61
C VAL A 541 0.79 13.97 6.09
N LYS A 542 1.09 13.69 7.37
CA LYS A 542 2.44 13.82 7.92
C LYS A 542 3.45 12.93 7.20
N SER A 543 3.05 11.70 6.90
CA SER A 543 3.89 10.75 6.16
C SER A 543 4.15 11.21 4.73
N PHE A 544 3.13 11.78 4.06
CA PHE A 544 3.27 12.36 2.73
C PHE A 544 4.25 13.54 2.74
N LEU A 545 4.02 14.53 3.60
CA LEU A 545 4.90 15.72 3.70
C LEU A 545 6.35 15.33 4.00
N LYS A 546 6.57 14.41 4.94
CA LYS A 546 7.93 13.99 5.33
C LYS A 546 8.63 13.14 4.27
N ARG A 547 7.91 12.37 3.45
CA ARG A 547 8.51 11.41 2.51
C ARG A 547 8.51 11.92 1.07
N ALA A 548 7.35 12.31 0.57
CA ALA A 548 7.21 12.79 -0.80
C ALA A 548 7.56 14.27 -0.90
N GLY A 549 7.12 15.09 0.06
CA GLY A 549 7.37 16.53 0.05
C GLY A 549 8.85 16.90 0.05
N THR A 550 9.69 16.22 0.84
CA THR A 550 11.14 16.47 0.84
C THR A 550 11.80 16.16 -0.51
N ILE A 551 11.32 15.13 -1.22
CA ILE A 551 11.87 14.75 -2.53
C ILE A 551 11.40 15.70 -3.62
N ILE A 552 10.11 16.07 -3.61
CA ILE A 552 9.55 17.04 -4.55
C ILE A 552 10.28 18.37 -4.39
N PHE A 553 10.43 18.86 -3.17
CA PHE A 553 11.15 20.09 -2.87
C PHE A 553 12.61 20.05 -3.36
N ALA A 554 13.35 18.99 -3.08
CA ALA A 554 14.72 18.84 -3.57
C ALA A 554 14.80 18.85 -5.10
N MET A 555 13.85 18.16 -5.75
CA MET A 555 13.78 18.13 -7.22
C MET A 555 13.33 19.45 -7.82
N SER A 556 12.48 20.22 -7.15
CA SER A 556 12.09 21.57 -7.59
C SER A 556 13.28 22.50 -7.64
N ILE A 557 14.19 22.42 -6.65
CA ILE A 557 15.45 23.19 -6.68
C ILE A 557 16.33 22.77 -7.85
N VAL A 558 16.44 21.47 -8.13
CA VAL A 558 17.23 20.97 -9.27
C VAL A 558 16.64 21.46 -10.60
N ILE A 559 15.31 21.37 -10.76
CA ILE A 559 14.64 21.85 -11.98
C ILE A 559 14.79 23.36 -12.09
N TRP A 560 14.62 24.14 -11.01
CA TRP A 560 14.88 25.57 -11.03
C TRP A 560 16.29 25.86 -11.52
N ALA A 561 17.30 25.18 -11.02
CA ALA A 561 18.67 25.39 -11.48
C ALA A 561 18.84 25.05 -12.98
N LEU A 562 18.21 23.99 -13.46
CA LEU A 562 18.26 23.60 -14.88
C LEU A 562 17.47 24.56 -15.78
N THR A 563 16.44 25.23 -15.29
CA THR A 563 15.66 26.22 -16.03
C THR A 563 16.30 27.61 -15.99
N TYR A 564 16.96 27.95 -14.89
CA TYR A 564 17.59 29.26 -14.71
C TYR A 564 18.94 29.36 -15.43
N PHE A 565 19.80 28.35 -15.34
CA PHE A 565 21.16 28.41 -15.92
C PHE A 565 21.23 27.78 -17.33
N PRO A 566 22.15 28.30 -18.21
CA PRO A 566 22.91 29.54 -18.08
C PRO A 566 22.02 30.79 -18.33
N HIS A 567 22.17 31.80 -17.47
CA HIS A 567 21.41 33.05 -17.58
C HIS A 567 22.26 34.07 -18.28
N ASP A 568 22.09 34.19 -19.62
CA ASP A 568 22.85 35.07 -20.47
C ASP A 568 22.03 36.34 -20.74
N GLU A 569 22.25 37.36 -19.91
CA GLU A 569 21.55 38.65 -20.01
C GLU A 569 21.92 39.43 -21.29
N GLU A 570 23.17 39.31 -21.77
CA GLU A 570 23.60 40.04 -22.98
C GLU A 570 22.89 39.49 -24.22
N ALA A 571 22.81 38.17 -24.35
CA ALA A 571 22.11 37.52 -25.43
C ALA A 571 20.59 37.78 -25.37
N ALA A 572 19.99 37.78 -24.19
CA ALA A 572 18.57 38.07 -23.97
C ALA A 572 18.25 39.53 -24.35
N ASN A 573 19.03 40.49 -23.86
CA ASN A 573 18.87 41.91 -24.19
C ASN A 573 19.02 42.17 -25.70
N LYS A 574 19.93 41.49 -26.38
CA LYS A 574 20.04 41.56 -27.84
C LYS A 574 18.82 41.02 -28.57
N HIS A 575 18.21 39.95 -28.03
CA HIS A 575 17.00 39.35 -28.61
C HIS A 575 15.80 40.28 -28.51
N ILE A 576 15.61 40.94 -27.36
CA ILE A 576 14.46 41.82 -27.10
C ILE A 576 14.69 43.27 -27.59
N GLN A 577 15.87 43.60 -28.12
CA GLN A 577 16.20 44.95 -28.60
C GLN A 577 15.16 45.58 -29.53
N PRO A 578 14.55 44.84 -30.50
CA PRO A 578 13.47 45.38 -31.33
C PRO A 578 12.25 45.84 -30.53
N PHE A 579 11.81 45.03 -29.54
CA PHE A 579 10.67 45.35 -28.67
C PHE A 579 10.98 46.55 -27.74
N MET A 580 12.22 46.65 -27.27
CA MET A 580 12.67 47.78 -26.45
C MET A 580 12.67 49.07 -27.23
N GLN A 581 13.07 49.07 -28.52
CA GLN A 581 12.99 50.23 -29.39
C GLN A 581 11.56 50.69 -29.63
N GLU A 582 10.62 49.74 -29.81
CA GLU A 582 9.21 50.03 -29.94
C GLU A 582 8.64 50.63 -28.67
N LEU A 583 9.01 50.07 -27.49
CA LEU A 583 8.62 50.58 -26.18
C LEU A 583 9.11 52.01 -25.96
N GLU A 584 10.39 52.31 -26.28
CA GLU A 584 10.94 53.65 -26.19
C GLU A 584 10.20 54.65 -27.09
N THR A 585 9.81 54.22 -28.30
CA THR A 585 9.03 55.11 -29.21
C THR A 585 7.63 55.38 -28.63
N LEU A 586 6.95 54.39 -28.08
CA LEU A 586 5.63 54.59 -27.43
C LEU A 586 5.72 55.50 -26.20
N ILE A 587 6.74 55.32 -25.37
CA ILE A 587 6.99 56.17 -24.18
C ILE A 587 7.24 57.61 -24.60
N ARG A 588 8.06 57.88 -25.64
CA ARG A 588 8.30 59.22 -26.16
C ARG A 588 7.00 59.86 -26.67
N MET A 589 6.19 59.13 -27.42
CA MET A 589 4.89 59.59 -27.89
C MET A 589 3.91 59.90 -26.73
N GLU A 590 3.92 59.10 -25.66
CA GLU A 590 3.11 59.38 -24.43
C GLU A 590 3.59 60.68 -23.75
N GLU A 591 4.91 60.87 -23.62
CA GLU A 591 5.46 62.08 -23.04
C GLU A 591 5.15 63.36 -23.89
N GLU A 592 5.13 63.27 -25.22
CA GLU A 592 4.73 64.35 -26.13
C GLU A 592 3.24 64.67 -25.99
N ASP A 593 2.39 63.66 -25.91
CA ASP A 593 0.95 63.83 -25.72
C ASP A 593 0.61 64.46 -24.37
N LEU A 594 1.31 64.06 -23.31
CA LEU A 594 1.18 64.69 -21.99
C LEU A 594 1.61 66.16 -21.98
N LYS A 595 2.68 66.50 -22.73
CA LYS A 595 3.14 67.90 -22.88
C LYS A 595 2.15 68.75 -23.68
N ASN A 596 1.43 68.13 -24.63
CA ASN A 596 0.45 68.82 -25.48
C ASN A 596 -0.96 68.91 -24.86
N GLY A 597 -1.12 68.38 -23.62
CA GLY A 597 -2.39 68.42 -22.87
C GLY A 597 -3.49 67.45 -23.32
N ASN A 598 -3.17 66.50 -24.17
CA ASN A 598 -4.07 65.45 -24.68
C ASN A 598 -3.63 64.08 -24.21
N PRO A 599 -3.95 63.62 -23.01
CA PRO A 599 -3.63 62.29 -22.56
C PRO A 599 -4.45 61.24 -23.35
N PHE A 600 -3.77 60.34 -24.07
CA PHE A 600 -4.35 59.17 -24.72
C PHE A 600 -4.30 57.94 -23.79
N PRO A 601 -5.35 57.59 -23.10
CA PRO A 601 -5.34 56.43 -22.17
C PRO A 601 -5.04 55.09 -22.88
N GLU A 602 -5.39 54.97 -24.15
CA GLU A 602 -5.09 53.78 -24.97
C GLU A 602 -3.61 53.50 -25.11
N ARG A 603 -2.77 54.56 -25.22
CA ARG A 603 -1.33 54.42 -25.37
C ARG A 603 -0.65 53.89 -24.10
N ARG A 604 -1.14 54.29 -22.95
CA ARG A 604 -0.67 53.78 -21.67
C ARG A 604 -0.96 52.28 -21.50
N ILE A 605 -2.14 51.85 -21.99
CA ILE A 605 -2.49 50.42 -22.05
C ILE A 605 -1.57 49.68 -23.02
N GLN A 606 -1.23 50.28 -24.18
CA GLN A 606 -0.29 49.69 -25.14
C GLN A 606 1.13 49.55 -24.55
N ILE A 607 1.63 50.53 -23.84
CA ILE A 607 2.92 50.46 -23.14
C ILE A 607 2.91 49.34 -22.09
N GLU A 608 1.88 49.23 -21.29
CA GLU A 608 1.76 48.19 -20.27
C GLU A 608 1.65 46.76 -20.87
N LEU A 609 0.94 46.64 -22.01
CA LEU A 609 0.84 45.38 -22.76
C LEU A 609 2.19 45.00 -23.38
N LEU A 610 2.91 45.95 -23.98
CA LEU A 610 4.23 45.70 -24.59
C LEU A 610 5.29 45.38 -23.52
N GLN A 611 5.26 46.01 -22.36
CA GLN A 611 6.12 45.65 -21.23
C GLN A 611 5.91 44.22 -20.78
N LYS A 612 4.65 43.78 -20.63
CA LYS A 612 4.31 42.38 -20.29
C LYS A 612 4.75 41.42 -21.41
N GLU A 613 4.67 41.83 -22.66
CA GLU A 613 5.13 41.01 -23.79
C GLU A 613 6.65 40.86 -23.78
N ILE A 614 7.39 41.89 -23.48
CA ILE A 614 8.86 41.88 -23.34
C ILE A 614 9.29 40.95 -22.22
N GLU A 615 8.61 41.00 -21.04
CA GLU A 615 8.89 40.11 -19.90
C GLU A 615 8.68 38.64 -20.29
N LYS A 616 7.60 38.34 -20.98
CA LYS A 616 7.28 37.00 -21.43
C LYS A 616 8.24 36.46 -22.46
N GLU A 617 8.61 37.30 -23.43
CA GLU A 617 9.59 36.95 -24.48
C GLU A 617 10.98 36.69 -23.88
N MET A 618 11.38 37.51 -22.89
CA MET A 618 12.62 37.32 -22.16
C MET A 618 12.61 35.97 -21.39
N ALA A 619 11.54 35.66 -20.71
CA ALA A 619 11.39 34.39 -19.98
C ALA A 619 11.47 33.16 -20.91
N SER A 620 10.80 33.23 -22.07
CA SER A 620 10.86 32.21 -23.12
C SER A 620 12.25 32.01 -23.67
N PHE A 621 12.97 33.13 -23.97
CA PHE A 621 14.32 33.08 -24.44
C PHE A 621 15.29 32.45 -23.45
N HIS A 622 15.20 32.81 -22.16
CA HIS A 622 16.01 32.22 -21.10
C HIS A 622 15.72 30.71 -20.96
N LEU A 623 14.47 30.32 -20.98
CA LEU A 623 14.10 28.88 -20.85
C LEU A 623 14.60 28.08 -22.08
N SER A 624 14.47 28.62 -23.30
CA SER A 624 14.90 27.93 -24.53
C SER A 624 16.41 27.71 -24.60
N ASN A 625 17.19 28.58 -23.95
CA ASN A 625 18.67 28.55 -23.91
C ASN A 625 19.21 27.93 -22.60
N SER A 626 18.34 27.65 -21.62
CA SER A 626 18.70 27.01 -20.36
C SER A 626 19.24 25.59 -20.58
N TYR A 627 19.84 25.00 -19.53
CA TYR A 627 20.24 23.59 -19.57
C TYR A 627 19.05 22.67 -19.88
N LEU A 628 17.87 22.93 -19.29
CA LEU A 628 16.66 22.16 -19.57
C LEU A 628 16.24 22.31 -21.05
N GLY A 629 16.25 23.51 -21.60
CA GLY A 629 15.97 23.77 -23.01
C GLY A 629 16.94 23.06 -23.96
N ARG A 630 18.24 23.09 -23.66
CA ARG A 630 19.28 22.36 -24.42
C ARG A 630 19.06 20.83 -24.31
N MET A 631 18.73 20.32 -23.15
CA MET A 631 18.40 18.89 -22.99
C MET A 631 17.16 18.49 -23.81
N GLY A 632 16.13 19.33 -23.85
CA GLY A 632 14.94 19.09 -24.67
C GLY A 632 15.28 19.01 -26.14
N LYS A 633 16.07 19.95 -26.65
CA LYS A 633 16.57 19.95 -28.05
C LYS A 633 17.46 18.73 -28.36
N PHE A 634 18.26 18.28 -27.40
CA PHE A 634 19.10 17.08 -27.54
C PHE A 634 18.27 15.77 -27.62
N ILE A 635 17.17 15.71 -26.88
CA ILE A 635 16.29 14.51 -26.79
C ILE A 635 15.23 14.52 -27.91
N GLU A 636 14.94 15.66 -28.53
CA GLU A 636 13.95 15.81 -29.62
C GLU A 636 14.05 14.72 -30.70
N PRO A 637 15.25 14.36 -31.26
CA PRO A 637 15.33 13.31 -32.27
C PRO A 637 14.74 11.96 -31.84
N VAL A 638 14.79 11.65 -30.53
CA VAL A 638 14.20 10.42 -29.96
C VAL A 638 12.68 10.53 -29.90
N PHE A 639 12.14 11.70 -29.57
CA PHE A 639 10.70 11.91 -29.44
C PHE A 639 10.00 12.33 -30.74
N ARG A 640 10.74 12.80 -31.75
CA ARG A 640 10.19 13.17 -33.04
C ARG A 640 9.37 12.08 -33.74
N PRO A 641 9.71 10.77 -33.65
CA PRO A 641 8.87 9.69 -34.18
C PRO A 641 7.49 9.55 -33.53
N LEU A 642 7.28 10.15 -32.35
CA LEU A 642 6.00 10.23 -31.63
C LEU A 642 5.20 11.48 -31.98
N GLY A 643 5.78 12.38 -32.79
CA GLY A 643 5.21 13.68 -33.16
C GLY A 643 5.51 14.81 -32.16
N PHE A 644 6.50 14.62 -31.27
CA PHE A 644 6.87 15.64 -30.27
C PHE A 644 8.07 16.46 -30.76
N ASP A 645 7.99 17.75 -30.57
CA ASP A 645 9.05 18.71 -30.79
C ASP A 645 9.90 18.96 -29.52
N TRP A 646 10.88 19.84 -29.62
CA TRP A 646 11.72 20.18 -28.48
C TRP A 646 10.93 20.84 -27.33
N LYS A 647 9.84 21.59 -27.62
CA LYS A 647 9.00 22.28 -26.62
C LYS A 647 8.25 21.28 -25.75
N LEU A 648 7.61 20.28 -26.38
CA LEU A 648 6.99 19.18 -25.66
C LEU A 648 8.01 18.34 -24.91
N SER A 649 9.21 18.13 -25.48
CA SER A 649 10.29 17.40 -24.83
C SER A 649 10.78 18.10 -23.57
N VAL A 650 10.93 19.43 -23.58
CA VAL A 650 11.22 20.23 -22.37
C VAL A 650 10.11 20.10 -21.34
N GLY A 651 8.84 20.19 -21.77
CA GLY A 651 7.68 20.02 -20.90
C GLY A 651 7.65 18.64 -20.22
N ILE A 652 7.97 17.56 -20.96
CA ILE A 652 8.06 16.20 -20.42
C ILE A 652 9.17 16.10 -19.36
N LEU A 653 10.35 16.71 -19.62
CA LEU A 653 11.45 16.71 -18.66
C LEU A 653 11.13 17.53 -17.40
N ALA A 654 10.52 18.70 -17.58
CA ALA A 654 10.09 19.56 -16.47
C ALA A 654 9.01 18.89 -15.59
N ALA A 655 8.17 18.04 -16.19
CA ALA A 655 7.11 17.31 -15.50
C ALA A 655 7.60 16.12 -14.64
N PHE A 656 8.90 15.84 -14.58
CA PHE A 656 9.44 14.70 -13.84
C PHE A 656 9.29 14.80 -12.31
N PRO A 657 9.46 15.98 -11.67
CA PRO A 657 9.11 16.15 -10.25
C PRO A 657 7.61 16.04 -9.98
N ALA A 658 6.81 16.78 -10.76
CA ALA A 658 5.36 16.91 -10.63
C ALA A 658 4.74 17.11 -12.03
N ARG A 659 3.72 16.31 -12.36
CA ARG A 659 3.23 16.20 -13.74
C ARG A 659 2.53 17.42 -14.29
N GLU A 660 1.87 18.17 -13.44
CA GLU A 660 1.18 19.42 -13.80
C GLU A 660 2.12 20.51 -14.25
N VAL A 661 3.40 20.44 -13.89
CA VAL A 661 4.43 21.41 -14.29
C VAL A 661 4.60 21.54 -15.81
N ILE A 662 4.18 20.54 -16.61
CA ILE A 662 4.21 20.65 -18.07
C ILE A 662 3.40 21.84 -18.56
N ILE A 663 2.24 22.13 -17.95
CA ILE A 663 1.33 23.19 -18.43
C ILE A 663 1.97 24.56 -18.21
N SER A 664 2.48 24.83 -17.02
CA SER A 664 3.18 26.08 -16.70
C SER A 664 4.47 26.23 -17.55
N THR A 665 5.20 25.12 -17.77
CA THR A 665 6.39 25.13 -18.65
C THR A 665 6.01 25.49 -20.08
N LEU A 666 4.94 24.91 -20.62
CA LEU A 666 4.44 25.28 -21.96
C LEU A 666 3.93 26.72 -21.97
N GLY A 667 3.27 27.20 -20.92
CA GLY A 667 2.86 28.60 -20.79
C GLY A 667 4.01 29.57 -20.93
N ILE A 668 5.14 29.26 -20.28
CA ILE A 668 6.38 30.08 -20.39
C ILE A 668 6.96 30.00 -21.83
N ILE A 669 7.09 28.78 -22.38
CA ILE A 669 7.66 28.58 -23.73
C ILE A 669 6.84 29.30 -24.79
N TYR A 670 5.51 29.39 -24.64
CA TYR A 670 4.60 30.03 -25.59
C TYR A 670 4.31 31.50 -25.26
N ASN A 671 5.06 32.13 -24.38
CA ASN A 671 4.90 33.54 -24.00
C ASN A 671 3.47 33.85 -23.47
N VAL A 672 2.86 32.89 -22.77
CA VAL A 672 1.57 33.10 -22.13
C VAL A 672 1.75 33.54 -20.67
N GLY A 673 2.85 33.15 -20.03
CA GLY A 673 3.12 33.34 -18.61
C GLY A 673 2.54 32.20 -17.77
N GLU A 674 1.99 32.50 -16.59
CA GLU A 674 1.31 31.50 -15.78
C GLU A 674 0.06 31.02 -16.52
N ALA A 675 0.01 29.73 -16.84
CA ALA A 675 -1.07 29.10 -17.59
C ALA A 675 -1.58 27.87 -16.83
N ASN A 676 -2.88 27.67 -16.91
CA ASN A 676 -3.59 26.46 -16.43
C ASN A 676 -4.20 25.69 -17.61
N GLU A 677 -4.84 24.57 -17.34
CA GLU A 677 -5.48 23.70 -18.35
C GLU A 677 -6.66 24.34 -19.10
N GLU A 678 -7.21 25.42 -18.56
CA GLU A 678 -8.33 26.15 -19.15
C GLU A 678 -7.90 27.43 -19.89
N SER A 679 -6.61 27.78 -19.86
CA SER A 679 -6.09 29.01 -20.46
C SER A 679 -6.33 29.06 -21.97
N GLU A 680 -7.28 29.87 -22.42
CA GLU A 680 -7.60 30.07 -23.85
C GLU A 680 -6.41 30.55 -24.66
N SER A 681 -5.57 31.41 -24.06
CA SER A 681 -4.36 31.92 -24.72
C SER A 681 -3.34 30.83 -25.04
N LEU A 682 -3.13 29.86 -24.11
CA LEU A 682 -2.26 28.71 -24.34
C LEU A 682 -2.86 27.77 -25.40
N ARG A 683 -4.16 27.48 -25.32
CA ARG A 683 -4.86 26.65 -26.32
C ARG A 683 -4.75 27.23 -27.72
N THR A 684 -4.96 28.56 -27.86
CA THR A 684 -4.84 29.27 -29.14
C THR A 684 -3.42 29.25 -29.70
N LYS A 685 -2.40 29.44 -28.85
CA LYS A 685 -1.00 29.34 -29.26
C LYS A 685 -0.64 27.93 -29.72
N LEU A 686 -1.06 26.91 -29.03
CA LEU A 686 -0.86 25.50 -29.42
C LEU A 686 -1.52 25.16 -30.77
N LEU A 687 -2.74 25.66 -31.02
CA LEU A 687 -3.46 25.44 -32.27
C LEU A 687 -2.79 26.15 -33.47
N ASN A 688 -2.26 27.33 -33.24
CA ASN A 688 -1.70 28.19 -34.33
C ASN A 688 -0.23 27.93 -34.61
N GLU A 689 0.44 27.08 -33.83
CA GLU A 689 1.86 26.74 -34.04
C GLU A 689 2.04 25.98 -35.35
N LYS A 690 2.90 26.51 -36.24
CA LYS A 690 3.16 25.97 -37.58
C LYS A 690 4.64 25.81 -37.81
N PHE A 691 5.01 24.79 -38.55
CA PHE A 691 6.36 24.67 -39.12
C PHE A 691 6.61 25.75 -40.19
N PRO A 692 7.86 26.02 -40.57
CA PRO A 692 8.20 26.99 -41.63
C PRO A 692 7.54 26.69 -42.98
N ASP A 693 7.13 25.45 -43.22
CA ASP A 693 6.41 25.00 -44.40
C ASP A 693 4.88 25.24 -44.33
N GLY A 694 4.39 25.84 -43.24
CA GLY A 694 2.99 26.14 -42.99
C GLY A 694 2.13 24.99 -42.44
N THR A 695 2.70 23.81 -42.25
CA THR A 695 2.00 22.65 -41.62
C THR A 695 1.88 22.84 -40.12
N PRO A 696 0.75 22.42 -39.49
CA PRO A 696 0.59 22.55 -38.06
C PRO A 696 1.58 21.64 -37.31
N VAL A 697 2.24 22.19 -36.29
CA VAL A 697 3.17 21.43 -35.44
C VAL A 697 2.36 20.36 -34.60
N TYR A 698 1.23 20.78 -34.08
CA TYR A 698 0.38 19.89 -33.27
C TYR A 698 -0.91 19.57 -33.99
N THR A 699 -1.21 18.30 -34.01
CA THR A 699 -2.43 17.72 -34.57
C THR A 699 -3.20 16.97 -33.49
N PRO A 700 -4.49 16.64 -33.69
CA PRO A 700 -5.21 15.75 -32.79
C PRO A 700 -4.46 14.43 -32.55
N LEU A 701 -3.72 13.95 -33.55
CA LEU A 701 -2.93 12.73 -33.44
C LEU A 701 -1.71 12.93 -32.52
N THR A 702 -1.01 14.06 -32.60
CA THR A 702 0.07 14.43 -31.67
C THR A 702 -0.46 14.53 -30.24
N ALA A 703 -1.64 15.15 -30.05
CA ALA A 703 -2.31 15.27 -28.77
C ALA A 703 -2.60 13.89 -28.15
N ILE A 704 -3.20 12.97 -28.94
CA ILE A 704 -3.48 11.60 -28.48
C ILE A 704 -2.19 10.85 -28.14
N SER A 705 -1.16 10.96 -28.99
CA SER A 705 0.16 10.35 -28.74
C SER A 705 0.77 10.82 -27.44
N LEU A 706 0.73 12.12 -27.16
CA LEU A 706 1.24 12.72 -25.93
C LEU A 706 0.43 12.26 -24.71
N MET A 707 -0.88 12.27 -24.79
CA MET A 707 -1.73 11.79 -23.70
C MET A 707 -1.49 10.31 -23.38
N VAL A 708 -1.32 9.47 -24.40
CA VAL A 708 -0.95 8.05 -24.23
C VAL A 708 0.42 7.91 -23.57
N PHE A 709 1.39 8.68 -24.01
CA PHE A 709 2.71 8.71 -23.37
C PHE A 709 2.62 9.08 -21.90
N PHE A 710 1.88 10.15 -21.57
CA PHE A 710 1.65 10.59 -20.19
C PHE A 710 0.83 9.57 -19.37
N ALA A 711 -0.08 8.83 -20.01
CA ALA A 711 -0.85 7.77 -19.35
C ALA A 711 0.02 6.63 -18.85
N LEU A 712 1.12 6.34 -19.52
CA LEU A 712 1.90 5.13 -19.30
C LEU A 712 3.30 5.37 -18.73
N CYS A 713 3.90 6.55 -18.93
CA CYS A 713 5.23 6.84 -18.41
C CYS A 713 5.24 6.90 -16.87
N VAL A 714 6.42 6.82 -16.27
CA VAL A 714 6.59 6.91 -14.81
C VAL A 714 5.91 8.15 -14.24
N GLN A 715 5.22 8.01 -13.11
CA GLN A 715 4.35 9.07 -12.58
C GLN A 715 5.11 10.28 -12.07
N CYS A 716 5.96 10.10 -11.08
CA CYS A 716 6.78 11.15 -10.49
C CYS A 716 7.98 10.55 -9.76
N MET A 717 9.00 11.37 -9.51
CA MET A 717 10.22 10.95 -8.80
C MET A 717 9.92 10.42 -7.39
N SER A 718 8.95 11.01 -6.71
CA SER A 718 8.52 10.59 -5.38
C SER A 718 7.97 9.16 -5.36
N THR A 719 7.30 8.71 -6.43
CA THR A 719 6.85 7.32 -6.58
C THR A 719 8.04 6.35 -6.60
N LEU A 720 9.09 6.66 -7.37
CA LEU A 720 10.31 5.85 -7.44
C LEU A 720 11.01 5.76 -6.09
N ALA A 721 11.08 6.88 -5.38
CA ALA A 721 11.69 6.92 -4.05
C ALA A 721 10.91 6.11 -3.00
N VAL A 722 9.57 6.11 -3.07
CA VAL A 722 8.73 5.29 -2.20
C VAL A 722 8.87 3.80 -2.54
N ILE A 723 8.94 3.43 -3.82
CA ILE A 723 9.23 2.06 -4.26
C ILE A 723 10.56 1.57 -3.66
N LYS A 724 11.63 2.37 -3.78
CA LYS A 724 12.93 2.06 -3.18
C LYS A 724 12.81 1.82 -1.67
N LYS A 725 12.05 2.66 -0.99
CA LYS A 725 11.88 2.57 0.46
C LYS A 725 11.09 1.33 0.88
N GLU A 726 10.05 0.95 0.13
CA GLU A 726 9.20 -0.21 0.46
C GLU A 726 9.86 -1.55 0.09
N LEU A 727 10.67 -1.60 -0.97
CA LEU A 727 11.33 -2.82 -1.45
C LEU A 727 12.82 -2.91 -1.06
N GLY A 728 13.41 -1.83 -0.51
CA GLY A 728 14.76 -1.83 0.04
C GLY A 728 15.91 -1.72 -0.98
N ASP A 729 15.68 -1.99 -2.28
CA ASP A 729 16.70 -2.04 -3.33
C ASP A 729 16.40 -1.02 -4.46
N TRP A 730 17.45 -0.38 -4.99
CA TRP A 730 17.39 0.53 -6.14
C TRP A 730 17.04 -0.16 -7.47
N LYS A 731 17.19 -1.47 -7.57
CA LYS A 731 16.82 -2.23 -8.79
C LYS A 731 15.36 -2.04 -9.15
N TYR A 732 14.46 -2.05 -8.18
CA TYR A 732 13.02 -1.95 -8.43
C TYR A 732 12.59 -0.59 -9.01
N PRO A 733 12.99 0.57 -8.46
CA PRO A 733 12.74 1.86 -9.10
C PRO A 733 13.28 1.96 -10.53
N VAL A 734 14.50 1.45 -10.77
CA VAL A 734 15.10 1.44 -12.11
C VAL A 734 14.29 0.56 -13.06
N TYR A 735 13.86 -0.63 -12.62
CA TYR A 735 12.96 -1.49 -13.41
C TYR A 735 11.66 -0.79 -13.76
N VAL A 736 11.01 -0.14 -12.78
CA VAL A 736 9.76 0.60 -13.01
C VAL A 736 9.98 1.73 -14.00
N PHE A 737 11.04 2.50 -13.83
CA PHE A 737 11.38 3.59 -14.75
C PHE A 737 11.57 3.10 -16.18
N LEU A 738 12.38 2.05 -16.37
CA LEU A 738 12.70 1.53 -17.69
C LEU A 738 11.48 0.90 -18.37
N TYR A 739 10.75 0.00 -17.69
CA TYR A 739 9.65 -0.68 -18.35
C TYR A 739 8.48 0.26 -18.65
N MET A 740 8.13 1.19 -17.73
CA MET A 740 7.04 2.14 -17.96
C MET A 740 7.38 3.14 -19.06
N THR A 741 8.60 3.70 -19.05
CA THR A 741 9.03 4.65 -20.10
C THR A 741 9.12 3.96 -21.46
N SER A 742 9.65 2.73 -21.52
CA SER A 742 9.70 1.95 -22.77
C SER A 742 8.30 1.59 -23.26
N LEU A 743 7.40 1.18 -22.36
CA LEU A 743 6.01 0.87 -22.70
C LEU A 743 5.27 2.12 -23.21
N ALA A 744 5.44 3.24 -22.53
CA ALA A 744 4.87 4.53 -22.95
C ALA A 744 5.36 4.94 -24.33
N TYR A 745 6.67 4.83 -24.57
CA TYR A 745 7.26 5.15 -25.86
C TYR A 745 6.73 4.25 -26.98
N ILE A 746 6.73 2.94 -26.78
CA ILE A 746 6.29 1.97 -27.80
C ILE A 746 4.80 2.17 -28.13
N VAL A 747 3.94 2.32 -27.10
CA VAL A 747 2.49 2.46 -27.35
C VAL A 747 2.19 3.81 -28.03
N ALA A 748 2.84 4.91 -27.59
CA ALA A 748 2.68 6.21 -28.23
C ALA A 748 3.21 6.21 -29.67
N LEU A 749 4.33 5.52 -29.93
CA LEU A 749 4.88 5.33 -31.28
C LEU A 749 3.89 4.60 -32.19
N ILE A 750 3.33 3.48 -31.70
CA ILE A 750 2.33 2.70 -32.45
C ILE A 750 1.13 3.60 -32.79
N VAL A 751 0.59 4.31 -31.78
CA VAL A 751 -0.56 5.21 -31.97
C VAL A 751 -0.26 6.29 -33.00
N TYR A 752 0.90 6.96 -32.88
CA TYR A 752 1.26 8.03 -33.79
C TYR A 752 1.52 7.54 -35.23
N GLN A 753 2.33 6.47 -35.39
CA GLN A 753 2.68 5.97 -36.73
C GLN A 753 1.52 5.31 -37.44
N THR A 754 0.67 4.55 -36.72
CA THR A 754 -0.55 3.97 -37.31
C THR A 754 -1.55 5.06 -37.67
N GLY A 755 -1.73 6.06 -36.80
CA GLY A 755 -2.59 7.20 -37.09
C GLY A 755 -2.10 8.03 -38.28
N LYS A 756 -0.78 8.23 -38.37
CA LYS A 756 -0.18 8.91 -39.53
C LYS A 756 -0.39 8.16 -40.83
N TRP A 757 -0.29 6.84 -40.81
CA TRP A 757 -0.53 5.99 -41.98
C TRP A 757 -1.99 5.93 -42.40
N LEU A 758 -2.95 6.02 -41.46
CA LEU A 758 -4.39 5.94 -41.73
C LEU A 758 -5.02 7.27 -42.13
N PHE A 759 -4.52 8.39 -41.63
CA PHE A 759 -5.18 9.70 -41.75
C PHE A 759 -4.38 10.75 -42.50
N TYR A 760 -3.08 10.53 -42.72
CA TYR A 760 -2.14 11.41 -43.42
C TYR A 760 -1.33 10.61 -44.46
#